data_dcec531d82d1a21d9cb61ad8132b3135
#
_entry.id   dcec531d82d1a21d9cb61ad8132b3135
#
_cell.length_a   1.000
_cell.length_b   1.000
_cell.length_c   1.000
_cell.angle_alpha   90.00
_cell.angle_beta   90.00
_cell.angle_gamma   90.00
#
_symmetry.space_group_name_H-M   'P 1'
#
loop_
_entity.id
_entity.type
_entity.pdbx_description
1 polymer ?
#
loop_
_entity_poly.entity_id
_entity_poly.type
_entity_poly.pdbx_seq_one_letter_code
_entity_poly.pdbx_strand_id
1 'polypeptide(L)'
;MVRSQCLKPINKILWVVKSGVETIDAEQICIERVGEKAFGLASLPAKWTLPFFVISDELFDDYTKAGTANDLMTAWGYAISLAAAQCKIELDDQIIVRSNAHSEGLENRGKFISVEGTLREWPQLVKRCFDDFIAQEGSSNVRMPVIIQKRVISLFCGHISNERRVAKDLRDWRGEFDVVAPPRTFRISLRNWRKKVNTTDQFNSKLMCPSDRNIRTALTIPCTWVTSQKIRVHFEWVYDGDYLYLVQADEEKSSSGIDPTKLSCKSEEGNKSTDRNFPHCLRMLRAEDTERYKQYAKIQNPLLYRRLELSTAPLYILDDKNTLKSLAEGIVPPDLELDLQVLVSRFLIIRTDIATNRKEDRQLLPRTDGISTAEDAKKWLCDSYARLSKEFRKSAIFIFHNYIPAISSAFAYASPGDKLVRIEALWGLPEGLYYYSHDKYLVDTRVSDIKKGACEDFSVQKFTNYKKYFVFPMDDGKWEVQCLKPPYDWYEAISDEKWVKQIAYVTRLISEEEQNSVSVMWFVGVDKSQYNCDVFPWYHEHYEYNDNLSMPRNKLSFEDAIAIHTLQDLKNLEALTQTSASNIRNIQIQPTNANFLRDRDVIGRIGTVAKGLGASILLEGGILSHAYYQLIRTGGKVQVRYSFEKRQQFEFNKLVRDKIPEKIEKNGEEAVTAELNKELFSSLLKRKLVEEALEVLDSKNDEDIIAELADILEVLDGILSQYQIDFNTVLSQKEIKRKKSGGFDKGIYLKKTTSRTASGEGRIIVDKAPVDTKQGISKSTDWRRYPNANESLTRIKVPVTLDKWEVRPSVKSDNIDIVLRGERKQGVWQVEISVFEEADQLSFFDK
;
A
#
# COMPACT_ATOMS: atom_id res chain seq x y z
N MET A 1 -33.65 -7.36 -5.79
CA MET A 1 -32.66 -8.21 -5.10
C MET A 1 -31.66 -8.70 -6.13
N VAL A 2 -30.48 -8.07 -6.20
CA VAL A 2 -29.36 -8.59 -6.98
C VAL A 2 -28.78 -9.71 -6.14
N ARG A 3 -28.90 -10.97 -6.59
CA ARG A 3 -28.22 -12.10 -5.96
C ARG A 3 -26.72 -11.77 -5.97
N SER A 4 -26.12 -11.68 -4.80
CA SER A 4 -24.66 -11.56 -4.67
C SER A 4 -24.05 -12.78 -5.39
N GLN A 5 -23.29 -12.52 -6.44
CA GLN A 5 -22.53 -13.57 -7.11
C GLN A 5 -21.34 -13.86 -6.20
N CYS A 6 -21.20 -15.10 -5.76
CA CYS A 6 -20.07 -15.57 -4.97
C CYS A 6 -19.47 -16.82 -5.63
N LEU A 7 -18.24 -17.13 -5.28
CA LEU A 7 -17.60 -18.38 -5.66
C LEU A 7 -18.47 -19.55 -5.19
N LYS A 8 -18.55 -20.57 -6.02
CA LYS A 8 -19.28 -21.80 -5.69
C LYS A 8 -18.36 -22.97 -5.89
N PRO A 9 -18.31 -23.90 -4.95
CA PRO A 9 -17.57 -25.14 -5.16
C PRO A 9 -18.03 -25.84 -6.43
N ILE A 10 -17.05 -26.25 -7.24
CA ILE A 10 -17.26 -26.98 -8.49
C ILE A 10 -16.60 -28.37 -8.46
N ASN A 11 -15.67 -28.57 -7.54
CA ASN A 11 -14.96 -29.82 -7.35
C ASN A 11 -15.36 -30.45 -6.02
N LYS A 12 -15.38 -31.77 -6.01
CA LYS A 12 -15.49 -32.56 -4.78
C LYS A 12 -14.24 -32.40 -3.93
N ILE A 13 -14.40 -32.48 -2.63
CA ILE A 13 -13.29 -32.52 -1.68
C ILE A 13 -13.23 -33.89 -1.02
N LEU A 14 -12.05 -34.46 -0.91
CA LEU A 14 -11.80 -35.57 -0.01
C LEU A 14 -11.74 -35.06 1.42
N TRP A 15 -12.63 -35.59 2.26
CA TRP A 15 -12.76 -35.23 3.66
C TRP A 15 -12.35 -36.41 4.54
N VAL A 16 -11.34 -36.19 5.34
CA VAL A 16 -10.81 -37.22 6.21
C VAL A 16 -11.43 -37.08 7.60
N VAL A 17 -12.13 -38.07 8.03
CA VAL A 17 -12.69 -38.19 9.38
C VAL A 17 -12.07 -39.39 10.10
N LYS A 18 -12.21 -39.47 11.42
CA LYS A 18 -11.59 -40.55 12.23
C LYS A 18 -12.05 -41.95 11.77
N SER A 19 -13.24 -42.10 11.32
CA SER A 19 -13.84 -43.38 10.85
C SER A 19 -13.44 -43.78 9.42
N GLY A 20 -12.82 -42.88 8.68
CA GLY A 20 -12.43 -43.13 7.27
C GLY A 20 -12.33 -41.88 6.41
N VAL A 21 -12.48 -42.12 5.10
CA VAL A 21 -12.44 -41.07 4.08
C VAL A 21 -13.75 -40.99 3.36
N GLU A 22 -14.35 -39.83 3.32
CA GLU A 22 -15.53 -39.53 2.55
C GLU A 22 -15.25 -38.53 1.44
N THR A 23 -16.10 -38.51 0.42
CA THR A 23 -16.05 -37.48 -0.62
C THR A 23 -17.28 -36.58 -0.44
N ILE A 24 -17.02 -35.29 -0.24
CA ILE A 24 -18.08 -34.31 -0.13
C ILE A 24 -18.32 -33.71 -1.51
N ASP A 25 -19.56 -33.87 -1.97
CA ASP A 25 -19.99 -33.29 -3.25
C ASP A 25 -20.04 -31.77 -3.20
N ALA A 26 -19.79 -31.13 -4.34
CA ALA A 26 -19.67 -29.68 -4.45
C ALA A 26 -20.87 -28.90 -3.86
N GLU A 27 -22.08 -29.47 -3.93
CA GLU A 27 -23.28 -28.86 -3.37
C GLU A 27 -23.33 -28.88 -1.83
N GLN A 28 -22.57 -29.75 -1.18
CA GLN A 28 -22.50 -29.91 0.27
C GLN A 28 -21.33 -29.15 0.90
N ILE A 29 -20.45 -28.58 0.08
CA ILE A 29 -19.28 -27.84 0.55
C ILE A 29 -19.73 -26.46 1.03
N CYS A 30 -19.51 -26.17 2.31
CA CYS A 30 -19.71 -24.85 2.89
C CYS A 30 -18.51 -24.49 3.78
N ILE A 31 -18.32 -23.20 4.01
CA ILE A 31 -17.18 -22.65 4.78
C ILE A 31 -17.18 -23.23 6.20
N GLU A 32 -18.34 -23.34 6.83
CA GLU A 32 -18.51 -23.83 8.19
C GLU A 32 -18.05 -25.29 8.35
N ARG A 33 -18.10 -26.07 7.27
CA ARG A 33 -17.69 -27.47 7.28
C ARG A 33 -16.22 -27.63 6.91
N VAL A 34 -15.79 -26.99 5.82
CA VAL A 34 -14.46 -27.28 5.26
C VAL A 34 -13.42 -26.18 5.50
N GLY A 35 -13.81 -25.00 6.00
CA GLY A 35 -12.96 -23.82 6.16
C GLY A 35 -12.81 -22.99 4.88
N GLU A 36 -12.40 -21.74 5.01
CA GLU A 36 -12.38 -20.77 3.88
C GLU A 36 -11.37 -21.15 2.78
N LYS A 37 -10.14 -21.54 3.13
CA LYS A 37 -9.12 -21.91 2.15
C LYS A 37 -9.50 -23.13 1.31
N ALA A 38 -10.05 -24.17 1.94
CA ALA A 38 -10.49 -25.36 1.24
C ALA A 38 -11.71 -25.08 0.36
N PHE A 39 -12.63 -24.24 0.83
CA PHE A 39 -13.77 -23.76 0.03
C PHE A 39 -13.29 -23.02 -1.22
N GLY A 40 -12.33 -22.09 -1.07
CA GLY A 40 -11.73 -21.38 -2.18
C GLY A 40 -11.09 -22.32 -3.21
N LEU A 41 -10.29 -23.29 -2.77
CA LEU A 41 -9.66 -24.29 -3.64
C LEU A 41 -10.70 -25.17 -4.36
N ALA A 42 -11.76 -25.61 -3.68
CA ALA A 42 -12.84 -26.38 -4.27
C ALA A 42 -13.64 -25.61 -5.32
N SER A 43 -13.60 -24.29 -5.24
CA SER A 43 -14.29 -23.40 -6.18
C SER A 43 -13.49 -23.13 -7.46
N LEU A 44 -12.26 -23.62 -7.57
CA LEU A 44 -11.41 -23.49 -8.75
C LEU A 44 -11.46 -24.73 -9.63
N PRO A 45 -11.34 -24.63 -10.97
CA PRO A 45 -11.15 -25.79 -11.83
C PRO A 45 -9.96 -26.65 -11.38
N ALA A 46 -10.13 -27.96 -11.25
CA ALA A 46 -9.12 -28.88 -10.71
C ALA A 46 -7.78 -28.84 -11.46
N LYS A 47 -7.79 -28.49 -12.75
CA LYS A 47 -6.57 -28.33 -13.55
C LYS A 47 -5.70 -27.14 -13.15
N TRP A 48 -6.22 -26.23 -12.33
CA TRP A 48 -5.48 -25.05 -11.84
C TRP A 48 -4.94 -25.24 -10.43
N THR A 49 -5.35 -26.32 -9.74
CA THR A 49 -4.96 -26.57 -8.36
C THR A 49 -4.07 -27.78 -8.24
N LEU A 50 -3.22 -27.79 -7.23
CA LEU A 50 -2.49 -28.98 -6.83
C LEU A 50 -3.42 -29.95 -6.09
N PRO A 51 -3.14 -31.26 -6.11
CA PRO A 51 -3.88 -32.24 -5.32
C PRO A 51 -3.90 -31.88 -3.84
N PHE A 52 -5.06 -31.96 -3.23
CA PHE A 52 -5.23 -31.72 -1.79
C PHE A 52 -6.39 -32.52 -1.22
N PHE A 53 -6.41 -32.68 0.09
CA PHE A 53 -7.54 -33.17 0.88
C PHE A 53 -7.64 -32.40 2.20
N VAL A 54 -8.78 -32.48 2.85
CA VAL A 54 -9.08 -31.77 4.08
C VAL A 54 -9.27 -32.76 5.21
N ILE A 55 -8.67 -32.47 6.33
CA ILE A 55 -8.86 -33.25 7.58
C ILE A 55 -9.85 -32.49 8.46
N SER A 56 -10.86 -33.20 8.98
CA SER A 56 -11.89 -32.61 9.81
C SER A 56 -11.35 -32.01 11.10
N ASP A 57 -12.10 -31.11 11.67
CA ASP A 57 -11.84 -30.49 12.97
C ASP A 57 -11.90 -31.49 14.15
N GLU A 58 -12.42 -32.71 13.94
CA GLU A 58 -12.32 -33.82 14.92
C GLU A 58 -10.85 -34.15 15.23
N LEU A 59 -9.95 -34.01 14.27
CA LEU A 59 -8.51 -34.18 14.52
C LEU A 59 -7.98 -33.19 15.55
N PHE A 60 -8.47 -31.96 15.55
CA PHE A 60 -8.11 -30.96 16.55
C PHE A 60 -8.61 -31.35 17.94
N ASP A 61 -9.86 -31.86 18.03
CA ASP A 61 -10.39 -32.37 19.29
C ASP A 61 -9.58 -33.55 19.84
N ASP A 62 -9.17 -34.47 18.96
CA ASP A 62 -8.31 -35.59 19.38
C ASP A 62 -6.93 -35.12 19.81
N TYR A 63 -6.37 -34.13 19.09
CA TYR A 63 -5.08 -33.53 19.46
C TYR A 63 -5.14 -32.87 20.84
N THR A 64 -6.15 -32.09 21.13
CA THR A 64 -6.29 -31.41 22.43
C THR A 64 -6.47 -32.37 23.60
N LYS A 65 -7.00 -33.58 23.34
CA LYS A 65 -7.15 -34.66 24.37
C LYS A 65 -5.90 -35.50 24.53
N ALA A 66 -5.24 -35.89 23.46
CA ALA A 66 -4.15 -36.84 23.43
C ALA A 66 -2.74 -36.20 23.57
N GLY A 67 -2.54 -35.03 23.01
CA GLY A 67 -1.34 -34.20 23.18
C GLY A 67 -0.08 -34.64 22.45
N THR A 68 -0.03 -35.82 21.80
CA THR A 68 1.17 -36.31 21.12
C THR A 68 0.98 -36.62 19.64
N ALA A 69 2.03 -36.45 18.83
CA ALA A 69 2.00 -36.79 17.40
C ALA A 69 1.82 -38.30 17.14
N ASN A 70 2.30 -39.15 18.03
CA ASN A 70 2.18 -40.63 17.92
C ASN A 70 0.72 -41.07 18.09
N ASP A 71 -0.03 -40.44 18.98
CA ASP A 71 -1.43 -40.76 19.19
C ASP A 71 -2.26 -40.41 17.94
N LEU A 72 -1.96 -39.28 17.31
CA LEU A 72 -2.55 -38.89 16.04
C LEU A 72 -2.25 -39.91 14.92
N MET A 73 -0.98 -40.37 14.83
CA MET A 73 -0.56 -41.37 13.84
C MET A 73 -1.37 -42.65 13.99
N THR A 74 -1.57 -43.11 15.21
CA THR A 74 -2.32 -44.35 15.50
C THR A 74 -3.78 -44.22 15.16
N ALA A 75 -4.41 -43.09 15.48
CA ALA A 75 -5.84 -42.89 15.31
C ALA A 75 -6.24 -42.54 13.86
N TRP A 76 -5.38 -41.78 13.14
CA TRP A 76 -5.71 -41.16 11.86
C TRP A 76 -4.88 -41.64 10.65
N GLY A 77 -3.75 -42.34 10.92
CA GLY A 77 -2.77 -42.68 9.90
C GLY A 77 -3.30 -43.47 8.72
N TYR A 78 -4.23 -44.43 8.99
CA TYR A 78 -4.86 -45.22 7.89
C TYR A 78 -5.75 -44.34 6.99
N ALA A 79 -6.62 -43.55 7.57
CA ALA A 79 -7.51 -42.66 6.80
C ALA A 79 -6.73 -41.63 5.99
N ILE A 80 -5.68 -41.05 6.55
CA ILE A 80 -4.82 -40.07 5.86
C ILE A 80 -4.04 -40.74 4.73
N SER A 81 -3.51 -41.95 4.94
CA SER A 81 -2.81 -42.71 3.91
C SER A 81 -3.76 -43.06 2.74
N LEU A 82 -4.98 -43.42 3.04
CA LEU A 82 -6.00 -43.71 2.01
C LEU A 82 -6.37 -42.46 1.20
N ALA A 83 -6.57 -41.30 1.86
CA ALA A 83 -6.87 -40.04 1.22
C ALA A 83 -5.70 -39.58 0.34
N ALA A 84 -4.48 -39.69 0.84
CA ALA A 84 -3.27 -39.37 0.10
C ALA A 84 -3.12 -40.21 -1.17
N ALA A 85 -3.36 -41.52 -1.09
CA ALA A 85 -3.35 -42.45 -2.23
C ALA A 85 -4.40 -42.04 -3.28
N GLN A 86 -5.61 -41.69 -2.87
CA GLN A 86 -6.66 -41.19 -3.78
C GLN A 86 -6.29 -39.89 -4.46
N CYS A 87 -5.54 -39.01 -3.76
CA CYS A 87 -4.99 -37.76 -4.32
C CYS A 87 -3.68 -37.96 -5.09
N LYS A 88 -3.17 -39.19 -5.19
CA LYS A 88 -1.84 -39.49 -5.80
C LYS A 88 -0.71 -38.72 -5.14
N ILE A 89 -0.73 -38.66 -3.81
CA ILE A 89 0.31 -38.11 -2.96
C ILE A 89 1.03 -39.29 -2.31
N GLU A 90 2.31 -39.46 -2.58
CA GLU A 90 3.12 -40.52 -2.02
C GLU A 90 3.76 -40.14 -0.68
N LEU A 91 4.18 -41.12 0.11
CA LEU A 91 4.73 -40.88 1.47
C LEU A 91 5.96 -39.97 1.47
N ASP A 92 6.77 -40.01 0.43
CA ASP A 92 7.98 -39.19 0.29
C ASP A 92 7.74 -37.89 -0.50
N ASP A 93 6.51 -37.67 -0.97
CA ASP A 93 6.16 -36.40 -1.61
C ASP A 93 6.25 -35.24 -0.61
N GLN A 94 6.74 -34.11 -1.11
CA GLN A 94 6.69 -32.86 -0.39
C GLN A 94 5.24 -32.38 -0.31
N ILE A 95 4.82 -32.02 0.88
CA ILE A 95 3.49 -31.48 1.17
C ILE A 95 3.59 -30.17 1.93
N ILE A 96 2.51 -29.43 1.91
CA ILE A 96 2.27 -28.30 2.80
C ILE A 96 1.01 -28.59 3.62
N VAL A 97 1.12 -28.49 4.93
CA VAL A 97 -0.02 -28.51 5.85
C VAL A 97 -0.41 -27.06 6.10
N ARG A 98 -1.65 -26.74 5.77
CA ARG A 98 -2.18 -25.37 5.91
C ARG A 98 -3.23 -25.32 7.02
N SER A 99 -3.11 -24.33 7.89
CA SER A 99 -4.21 -23.90 8.74
C SER A 99 -5.43 -23.54 7.89
N ASN A 100 -6.62 -23.86 8.37
CA ASN A 100 -7.85 -23.66 7.63
C ASN A 100 -8.99 -23.26 8.57
N ALA A 101 -8.69 -22.32 9.46
CA ALA A 101 -9.65 -21.83 10.44
C ALA A 101 -10.83 -21.10 9.77
N HIS A 102 -12.00 -21.22 10.36
CA HIS A 102 -13.22 -20.52 9.87
C HIS A 102 -13.11 -19.00 9.98
N SER A 103 -12.22 -18.50 10.85
CA SER A 103 -11.93 -17.07 11.04
C SER A 103 -10.84 -16.54 10.12
N GLU A 104 -10.21 -17.40 9.31
CA GLU A 104 -9.07 -17.04 8.45
C GLU A 104 -9.55 -16.70 7.04
N GLY A 105 -10.04 -15.48 6.86
CA GLY A 105 -10.44 -14.96 5.56
C GLY A 105 -9.44 -13.95 5.00
N LEU A 106 -9.86 -13.27 3.94
CA LEU A 106 -9.07 -12.27 3.22
C LEU A 106 -8.43 -11.17 4.12
N GLU A 107 -9.11 -10.80 5.21
CA GLU A 107 -8.67 -9.75 6.12
C GLU A 107 -7.65 -10.22 7.16
N ASN A 108 -7.68 -11.51 7.52
CA ASN A 108 -6.84 -12.15 8.54
C ASN A 108 -5.85 -13.13 7.90
N ARG A 109 -5.51 -12.94 6.65
CA ARG A 109 -4.58 -13.78 5.90
C ARG A 109 -3.20 -13.78 6.56
N GLY A 110 -2.58 -14.98 6.61
CA GLY A 110 -1.26 -15.14 7.25
C GLY A 110 -1.30 -15.16 8.79
N LYS A 111 -2.48 -15.14 9.40
CA LYS A 111 -2.60 -15.19 10.85
C LYS A 111 -2.02 -16.47 11.44
N PHE A 112 -2.24 -17.61 10.78
CA PHE A 112 -1.75 -18.91 11.23
C PHE A 112 -0.73 -19.48 10.25
N ILE A 113 0.24 -20.24 10.78
CA ILE A 113 1.34 -20.79 9.98
C ILE A 113 0.87 -21.89 9.02
N SER A 114 1.58 -21.97 7.88
CA SER A 114 1.59 -23.15 7.02
C SER A 114 2.94 -23.85 7.17
N VAL A 115 2.95 -25.18 7.24
CA VAL A 115 4.17 -25.95 7.57
C VAL A 115 4.49 -26.92 6.44
N GLU A 116 5.72 -26.94 5.99
CA GLU A 116 6.21 -27.79 4.90
C GLU A 116 6.98 -28.99 5.44
N GLY A 117 6.94 -30.10 4.71
CA GLY A 117 7.65 -31.35 5.01
C GLY A 117 7.21 -32.47 4.07
N THR A 118 7.53 -33.71 4.40
CA THR A 118 7.08 -34.89 3.68
C THR A 118 5.75 -35.43 4.24
N LEU A 119 5.01 -36.21 3.43
CA LEU A 119 3.77 -36.82 3.93
C LEU A 119 4.04 -37.77 5.13
N ARG A 120 5.23 -38.37 5.25
CA ARG A 120 5.61 -39.17 6.42
C ARG A 120 5.56 -38.38 7.72
N GLU A 121 5.85 -37.10 7.65
CA GLU A 121 5.95 -36.17 8.79
C GLU A 121 4.61 -35.48 9.12
N TRP A 122 3.53 -35.87 8.47
CA TRP A 122 2.23 -35.18 8.62
C TRP A 122 1.80 -34.98 10.09
N PRO A 123 2.01 -35.91 11.04
CA PRO A 123 1.55 -35.71 12.40
C PRO A 123 2.29 -34.58 13.12
N GLN A 124 3.60 -34.46 12.87
CA GLN A 124 4.44 -33.37 13.42
C GLN A 124 4.11 -32.04 12.77
N LEU A 125 3.82 -32.03 11.45
CA LEU A 125 3.44 -30.83 10.72
C LEU A 125 2.08 -30.30 11.18
N VAL A 126 1.09 -31.19 11.33
CA VAL A 126 -0.25 -30.84 11.86
C VAL A 126 -0.14 -30.34 13.31
N LYS A 127 0.65 -31.02 14.14
CA LYS A 127 0.90 -30.55 15.51
C LYS A 127 1.40 -29.11 15.54
N ARG A 128 2.37 -28.75 14.71
CA ARG A 128 2.91 -27.37 14.65
C ARG A 128 1.85 -26.35 14.27
N CYS A 129 0.96 -26.70 13.31
CA CYS A 129 -0.17 -25.82 12.95
C CYS A 129 -1.14 -25.65 14.10
N PHE A 130 -1.44 -26.72 14.85
CA PHE A 130 -2.35 -26.65 15.99
C PHE A 130 -1.75 -25.90 17.18
N ASP A 131 -0.47 -26.10 17.46
CA ASP A 131 0.23 -25.36 18.54
C ASP A 131 0.21 -23.85 18.27
N ASP A 132 0.48 -23.43 17.03
CA ASP A 132 0.41 -22.04 16.63
C ASP A 132 -1.01 -21.48 16.77
N PHE A 133 -2.01 -22.22 16.31
CA PHE A 133 -3.42 -21.84 16.44
C PHE A 133 -3.84 -21.65 17.89
N ILE A 134 -3.48 -22.61 18.77
CA ILE A 134 -3.79 -22.54 20.20
C ILE A 134 -3.08 -21.35 20.85
N ALA A 135 -1.84 -21.08 20.48
CA ALA A 135 -1.08 -19.96 21.02
C ALA A 135 -1.71 -18.59 20.67
N GLN A 136 -2.38 -18.49 19.53
CA GLN A 136 -2.98 -17.25 19.06
C GLN A 136 -4.44 -17.06 19.48
N GLU A 137 -5.27 -18.12 19.45
CA GLU A 137 -6.72 -18.04 19.73
C GLU A 137 -7.09 -18.47 21.17
N GLY A 138 -6.18 -19.17 21.87
CA GLY A 138 -6.48 -19.81 23.13
C GLY A 138 -7.21 -21.16 22.97
N SER A 139 -7.29 -21.93 24.07
CA SER A 139 -7.81 -23.30 24.03
C SER A 139 -9.34 -23.43 24.09
N SER A 140 -10.11 -22.35 24.06
CA SER A 140 -11.55 -22.39 24.32
C SER A 140 -12.40 -22.39 23.03
N ASN A 141 -13.07 -23.52 22.80
CA ASN A 141 -14.21 -23.70 21.87
C ASN A 141 -14.02 -23.41 20.36
N VAL A 142 -12.82 -23.12 19.89
CA VAL A 142 -12.55 -22.90 18.46
C VAL A 142 -11.87 -24.14 17.89
N ARG A 143 -12.41 -24.66 16.77
CA ARG A 143 -11.89 -25.83 16.07
C ARG A 143 -11.28 -25.42 14.73
N MET A 144 -10.30 -26.18 14.28
CA MET A 144 -9.61 -25.87 13.02
C MET A 144 -9.43 -27.14 12.17
N PRO A 145 -10.12 -27.28 11.04
CA PRO A 145 -9.75 -28.24 10.01
C PRO A 145 -8.38 -27.85 9.42
N VAL A 146 -7.68 -28.83 8.83
CA VAL A 146 -6.39 -28.61 8.15
C VAL A 146 -6.43 -29.12 6.72
N ILE A 147 -5.68 -28.48 5.84
CA ILE A 147 -5.49 -28.90 4.46
C ILE A 147 -4.13 -29.56 4.34
N ILE A 148 -4.08 -30.77 3.75
CA ILE A 148 -2.84 -31.34 3.23
C ILE A 148 -2.85 -31.17 1.71
N GLN A 149 -1.89 -30.41 1.19
CA GLN A 149 -1.75 -30.14 -0.23
C GLN A 149 -0.40 -30.60 -0.72
N LYS A 150 -0.34 -31.24 -1.91
CA LYS A 150 0.91 -31.59 -2.56
C LYS A 150 1.69 -30.32 -2.87
N ARG A 151 2.99 -30.34 -2.63
CA ARG A 151 3.90 -29.25 -2.96
C ARG A 151 4.69 -29.60 -4.23
N VAL A 152 4.89 -28.62 -5.09
CA VAL A 152 5.80 -28.71 -6.22
C VAL A 152 7.02 -27.83 -5.97
N ILE A 153 8.15 -28.20 -6.56
CA ILE A 153 9.33 -27.33 -6.56
C ILE A 153 9.00 -26.15 -7.47
N SER A 154 8.77 -24.99 -6.90
CA SER A 154 8.45 -23.80 -7.65
C SER A 154 9.69 -23.02 -8.03
N LEU A 155 9.75 -22.58 -9.29
CA LEU A 155 10.71 -21.60 -9.76
C LEU A 155 10.29 -20.18 -9.36
N PHE A 156 8.98 -19.94 -9.36
CA PHE A 156 8.39 -18.67 -8.96
C PHE A 156 7.12 -18.92 -8.16
N CYS A 157 6.87 -18.04 -7.20
CA CYS A 157 5.61 -17.95 -6.48
C CYS A 157 5.20 -16.49 -6.35
N GLY A 158 3.97 -16.24 -5.97
CA GLY A 158 3.48 -14.89 -5.78
C GLY A 158 1.97 -14.80 -5.60
N HIS A 159 1.49 -13.58 -5.63
CA HIS A 159 0.10 -13.23 -5.43
C HIS A 159 -0.46 -12.49 -6.65
N ILE A 160 -1.77 -12.59 -6.86
CA ILE A 160 -2.50 -11.72 -7.79
C ILE A 160 -3.92 -11.48 -7.27
N SER A 161 -4.36 -10.22 -7.30
CA SER A 161 -5.65 -9.84 -6.73
C SER A 161 -6.37 -8.77 -7.55
N ASN A 162 -7.69 -8.84 -7.56
CA ASN A 162 -8.57 -7.77 -7.99
C ASN A 162 -9.44 -7.22 -6.84
N GLU A 163 -9.05 -7.50 -5.58
CA GLU A 163 -9.70 -6.93 -4.40
C GLU A 163 -9.91 -5.43 -4.53
N ARG A 164 -10.95 -4.89 -3.90
CA ARG A 164 -11.22 -3.45 -3.94
C ARG A 164 -10.08 -2.62 -3.38
N ARG A 165 -9.41 -3.10 -2.33
CA ARG A 165 -8.24 -2.41 -1.76
C ARG A 165 -7.06 -2.31 -2.74
N VAL A 166 -7.02 -3.19 -3.73
CA VAL A 166 -5.94 -3.30 -4.72
C VAL A 166 -6.31 -2.64 -6.04
N ALA A 167 -7.56 -2.80 -6.49
CA ALA A 167 -8.01 -2.35 -7.79
C ALA A 167 -9.43 -1.76 -7.78
N LYS A 168 -9.58 -0.53 -8.28
CA LYS A 168 -10.89 0.12 -8.44
C LYS A 168 -11.80 -0.65 -9.40
N ASP A 169 -11.27 -1.05 -10.55
CA ASP A 169 -12.01 -1.80 -11.58
C ASP A 169 -11.84 -3.31 -11.37
N LEU A 170 -12.93 -4.06 -11.42
CA LEU A 170 -12.96 -5.53 -11.31
C LEU A 170 -12.05 -6.23 -12.34
N ARG A 171 -11.83 -5.59 -13.49
CA ARG A 171 -11.02 -6.11 -14.59
C ARG A 171 -9.53 -5.82 -14.44
N ASP A 172 -9.14 -5.06 -13.44
CA ASP A 172 -7.74 -4.75 -13.15
C ASP A 172 -7.24 -5.67 -12.03
N TRP A 173 -6.20 -6.43 -12.34
CA TRP A 173 -5.53 -7.33 -11.44
C TRP A 173 -4.12 -6.84 -11.17
N ARG A 174 -3.70 -6.88 -9.93
CA ARG A 174 -2.33 -6.55 -9.52
C ARG A 174 -1.72 -7.74 -8.82
N GLY A 175 -0.48 -8.08 -9.20
CA GLY A 175 0.24 -9.21 -8.64
C GLY A 175 1.66 -8.86 -8.28
N GLU A 176 2.26 -9.73 -7.50
CA GLU A 176 3.65 -9.67 -7.05
C GLU A 176 4.29 -11.05 -7.20
N PHE A 177 5.60 -11.05 -7.45
CA PHE A 177 6.46 -12.23 -7.39
C PHE A 177 7.25 -12.20 -6.08
N ASP A 178 7.21 -13.26 -5.29
CA ASP A 178 7.82 -13.31 -3.96
C ASP A 178 9.30 -13.74 -3.98
N VAL A 179 9.83 -14.15 -5.14
CA VAL A 179 11.14 -14.81 -5.24
C VAL A 179 12.34 -13.86 -5.16
N VAL A 180 12.13 -12.55 -5.25
CA VAL A 180 13.21 -11.57 -5.25
C VAL A 180 12.85 -10.40 -4.33
N ALA A 181 13.75 -10.04 -3.42
CA ALA A 181 13.61 -8.83 -2.62
C ALA A 181 14.27 -7.63 -3.35
N PRO A 182 13.54 -6.55 -3.71
CA PRO A 182 12.10 -6.33 -3.46
C PRO A 182 11.20 -7.15 -4.40
N PRO A 183 9.99 -7.55 -3.99
CA PRO A 183 9.07 -8.30 -4.84
C PRO A 183 8.75 -7.52 -6.11
N ARG A 184 8.75 -8.22 -7.25
CA ARG A 184 8.40 -7.61 -8.54
C ARG A 184 6.89 -7.50 -8.66
N THR A 185 6.38 -6.31 -8.91
CA THR A 185 4.95 -6.07 -9.11
C THR A 185 4.60 -6.16 -10.60
N PHE A 186 3.41 -6.66 -10.91
CA PHE A 186 2.87 -6.70 -12.26
C PHE A 186 1.36 -6.41 -12.27
N ARG A 187 0.83 -6.10 -13.47
CA ARG A 187 -0.59 -5.81 -13.65
C ARG A 187 -1.13 -6.59 -14.85
N ILE A 188 -2.34 -7.12 -14.70
CA ILE A 188 -3.14 -7.66 -15.80
C ILE A 188 -4.40 -6.81 -15.91
N SER A 189 -4.61 -6.15 -17.06
CA SER A 189 -5.83 -5.39 -17.34
C SER A 189 -6.65 -6.09 -18.42
N LEU A 190 -7.87 -6.46 -18.07
CA LEU A 190 -8.80 -7.16 -18.96
C LEU A 190 -9.75 -6.21 -19.71
N ARG A 191 -9.54 -4.88 -19.60
CA ARG A 191 -10.40 -3.87 -20.22
C ARG A 191 -10.38 -3.92 -21.74
N ASN A 192 -9.26 -4.29 -22.34
CA ASN A 192 -9.02 -4.22 -23.79
C ASN A 192 -8.88 -5.59 -24.45
N TRP A 193 -9.39 -6.65 -23.82
CA TRP A 193 -9.28 -8.02 -24.33
C TRP A 193 -9.67 -8.21 -25.80
N ARG A 194 -10.61 -7.42 -26.35
CA ARG A 194 -11.06 -7.51 -27.76
C ARG A 194 -10.32 -6.60 -28.74
N LYS A 195 -9.50 -5.66 -28.27
CA LYS A 195 -8.62 -4.85 -29.11
C LYS A 195 -7.21 -5.33 -28.89
N LYS A 196 -6.46 -5.63 -29.98
CA LYS A 196 -5.01 -5.95 -29.90
C LYS A 196 -4.38 -5.00 -28.89
N VAL A 197 -3.84 -5.60 -27.83
CA VAL A 197 -3.36 -4.89 -26.65
C VAL A 197 -2.13 -4.10 -27.05
N ASN A 198 -2.29 -2.80 -27.25
CA ASN A 198 -1.19 -1.88 -27.02
C ASN A 198 -1.09 -1.76 -25.51
N THR A 199 -0.22 -2.56 -24.92
CA THR A 199 0.14 -2.44 -23.50
C THR A 199 1.07 -1.24 -23.36
N THR A 200 0.49 -0.06 -23.21
CA THR A 200 1.19 1.04 -22.56
C THR A 200 1.17 0.77 -21.05
N ASP A 201 1.87 -0.25 -20.64
CA ASP A 201 2.27 -0.40 -19.24
C ASP A 201 3.53 0.45 -19.07
N GLN A 202 3.43 1.50 -18.26
CA GLN A 202 4.56 2.28 -17.75
C GLN A 202 5.41 1.45 -16.77
N PHE A 203 5.63 0.19 -17.06
CA PHE A 203 6.63 -0.62 -16.41
C PHE A 203 7.81 -0.71 -17.36
N ASN A 204 9.00 -0.38 -16.86
CA ASN A 204 10.24 -0.59 -17.54
C ASN A 204 10.22 -1.94 -18.28
N SER A 205 9.88 -1.91 -19.57
CA SER A 205 9.77 -3.05 -20.45
C SER A 205 11.12 -3.75 -20.68
N LYS A 206 12.19 -3.27 -20.08
CA LYS A 206 13.56 -3.69 -20.32
C LYS A 206 13.98 -5.00 -19.67
N LEU A 207 13.11 -5.70 -18.88
CA LEU A 207 13.51 -6.95 -18.18
C LEU A 207 12.35 -7.95 -18.05
N MET A 208 11.68 -8.29 -19.13
CA MET A 208 10.81 -9.48 -19.12
C MET A 208 11.63 -10.73 -19.45
N CYS A 209 11.89 -11.54 -18.41
CA CYS A 209 12.33 -12.90 -18.60
C CYS A 209 11.22 -13.69 -19.34
N PRO A 210 11.54 -14.68 -20.20
CA PRO A 210 10.52 -15.51 -20.87
C PRO A 210 9.49 -16.09 -19.91
N SER A 211 9.89 -16.43 -18.68
CA SER A 211 9.02 -16.92 -17.62
C SER A 211 7.95 -15.90 -17.21
N ASP A 212 8.25 -14.61 -17.15
CA ASP A 212 7.28 -13.56 -16.81
C ASP A 212 6.12 -13.52 -17.80
N ARG A 213 6.39 -13.71 -19.08
CA ARG A 213 5.36 -13.75 -20.12
C ARG A 213 4.49 -15.00 -19.98
N ASN A 214 5.08 -16.14 -19.70
CA ASN A 214 4.36 -17.40 -19.51
C ASN A 214 3.46 -17.32 -18.27
N ILE A 215 3.97 -16.82 -17.16
CA ILE A 215 3.21 -16.61 -15.91
C ILE A 215 2.05 -15.65 -16.13
N ARG A 216 2.26 -14.49 -16.76
CA ARG A 216 1.18 -13.54 -17.07
C ARG A 216 0.11 -14.18 -17.96
N THR A 217 0.52 -14.93 -18.98
CA THR A 217 -0.41 -15.62 -19.87
C THR A 217 -1.23 -16.66 -19.12
N ALA A 218 -0.58 -17.47 -18.28
CA ALA A 218 -1.25 -18.49 -17.48
C ALA A 218 -2.22 -17.87 -16.47
N LEU A 219 -1.83 -16.80 -15.76
CA LEU A 219 -2.69 -16.08 -14.83
C LEU A 219 -3.88 -15.37 -15.50
N THR A 220 -3.74 -14.95 -16.76
CA THR A 220 -4.84 -14.28 -17.49
C THR A 220 -6.08 -15.17 -17.60
N ILE A 221 -5.92 -16.49 -17.67
CA ILE A 221 -7.03 -17.43 -17.78
C ILE A 221 -7.91 -17.44 -16.52
N PRO A 222 -7.39 -17.74 -15.32
CA PRO A 222 -8.19 -17.71 -14.10
C PRO A 222 -8.71 -16.28 -13.78
N CYS A 223 -7.92 -15.22 -14.02
CA CYS A 223 -8.37 -13.84 -13.85
C CYS A 223 -9.58 -13.52 -14.74
N THR A 224 -9.56 -13.95 -16.01
CA THR A 224 -10.69 -13.77 -16.94
C THR A 224 -11.91 -14.54 -16.47
N TRP A 225 -11.72 -15.78 -16.02
CA TRP A 225 -12.79 -16.63 -15.54
C TRP A 225 -13.51 -16.01 -14.32
N VAL A 226 -12.76 -15.56 -13.29
CA VAL A 226 -13.33 -14.89 -12.10
C VAL A 226 -14.00 -13.58 -12.47
N THR A 227 -13.34 -12.75 -13.32
CA THR A 227 -13.91 -11.47 -13.76
C THR A 227 -15.24 -11.66 -14.49
N SER A 228 -15.40 -12.76 -15.27
CA SER A 228 -16.66 -13.06 -15.94
C SER A 228 -17.80 -13.36 -14.97
N GLN A 229 -17.49 -13.87 -13.79
CA GLN A 229 -18.45 -14.13 -12.70
C GLN A 229 -18.75 -12.87 -11.87
N LYS A 230 -18.07 -11.76 -12.13
CA LYS A 230 -18.19 -10.49 -11.39
C LYS A 230 -17.83 -10.61 -9.91
N ILE A 231 -16.84 -11.44 -9.60
CA ILE A 231 -16.33 -11.71 -8.26
C ILE A 231 -14.96 -11.08 -8.11
N ARG A 232 -14.61 -10.72 -6.89
CA ARG A 232 -13.29 -10.23 -6.50
C ARG A 232 -12.60 -11.28 -5.66
N VAL A 233 -11.35 -11.61 -6.02
CA VAL A 233 -10.60 -12.69 -5.41
C VAL A 233 -9.12 -12.33 -5.30
N HIS A 234 -8.49 -12.82 -4.25
CA HIS A 234 -7.06 -12.89 -4.13
C HIS A 234 -6.59 -14.32 -4.41
N PHE A 235 -5.62 -14.49 -5.28
CA PHE A 235 -4.96 -15.76 -5.57
C PHE A 235 -3.53 -15.76 -5.06
N GLU A 236 -3.13 -16.87 -4.43
CA GLU A 236 -1.74 -17.27 -4.32
C GLU A 236 -1.44 -18.28 -5.41
N TRP A 237 -0.27 -18.20 -6.02
CA TRP A 237 0.10 -19.05 -7.12
C TRP A 237 1.56 -19.49 -7.05
N VAL A 238 1.85 -20.65 -7.64
CA VAL A 238 3.20 -21.18 -7.84
C VAL A 238 3.39 -21.58 -9.29
N TYR A 239 4.60 -21.43 -9.81
CA TYR A 239 4.99 -21.81 -11.16
C TYR A 239 6.23 -22.72 -11.11
N ASP A 240 6.13 -23.94 -11.65
CA ASP A 240 7.19 -24.94 -11.61
C ASP A 240 8.14 -24.91 -12.83
N GLY A 241 7.89 -24.02 -13.78
CA GLY A 241 8.62 -23.91 -15.05
C GLY A 241 7.75 -24.27 -16.25
N ASP A 242 6.84 -25.22 -16.10
CA ASP A 242 5.92 -25.68 -17.14
C ASP A 242 4.48 -25.25 -16.88
N TYR A 243 4.02 -25.39 -15.62
CA TYR A 243 2.63 -25.14 -15.21
C TYR A 243 2.53 -24.14 -14.09
N LEU A 244 1.42 -23.40 -14.10
CA LEU A 244 1.03 -22.49 -13.02
C LEU A 244 -0.14 -23.09 -12.26
N TYR A 245 0.02 -23.17 -10.94
CA TYR A 245 -1.00 -23.66 -10.03
C TYR A 245 -1.44 -22.54 -9.09
N LEU A 246 -2.76 -22.46 -8.87
CA LEU A 246 -3.35 -21.64 -7.81
C LEU A 246 -3.37 -22.46 -6.53
N VAL A 247 -2.72 -21.99 -5.51
CA VAL A 247 -2.55 -22.71 -4.23
C VAL A 247 -3.47 -22.18 -3.13
N GLN A 248 -4.05 -20.99 -3.34
CA GLN A 248 -5.08 -20.40 -2.49
C GLN A 248 -5.98 -19.46 -3.30
N ALA A 249 -7.25 -19.35 -2.89
CA ALA A 249 -8.21 -18.41 -3.46
C ALA A 249 -9.12 -17.88 -2.35
N ASP A 250 -9.03 -16.58 -2.07
CA ASP A 250 -9.82 -15.92 -1.05
C ASP A 250 -10.76 -14.92 -1.71
N GLU A 251 -12.06 -15.12 -1.50
CA GLU A 251 -13.09 -14.23 -2.04
C GLU A 251 -13.27 -12.99 -1.17
N GLU A 252 -13.35 -11.82 -1.81
CA GLU A 252 -13.73 -10.59 -1.12
C GLU A 252 -15.25 -10.55 -0.94
N LYS A 253 -15.71 -10.67 0.32
CA LYS A 253 -17.13 -10.55 0.66
C LYS A 253 -17.64 -9.13 0.39
N SER A 254 -18.87 -9.01 -0.11
CA SER A 254 -19.47 -7.70 -0.37
C SER A 254 -19.60 -6.88 0.92
N SER A 255 -19.03 -5.69 0.94
CA SER A 255 -19.17 -4.75 2.07
C SER A 255 -20.59 -4.20 2.14
N SER A 256 -21.21 -4.27 3.30
CA SER A 256 -22.50 -3.64 3.63
C SER A 256 -22.34 -2.17 4.09
N GLY A 257 -21.31 -1.48 3.65
CA GLY A 257 -20.94 -0.14 4.11
C GLY A 257 -21.99 0.96 3.88
N ILE A 258 -21.74 2.11 4.45
CA ILE A 258 -22.60 3.31 4.42
C ILE A 258 -22.20 4.22 3.24
N ASP A 259 -23.19 4.85 2.64
CA ASP A 259 -23.05 5.94 1.68
C ASP A 259 -22.74 7.26 2.44
N PRO A 260 -21.52 7.80 2.34
CA PRO A 260 -21.14 8.97 3.12
C PRO A 260 -21.88 10.25 2.70
N THR A 261 -22.49 10.28 1.52
CA THR A 261 -23.25 11.44 1.05
C THR A 261 -24.66 11.51 1.64
N LYS A 262 -25.12 10.43 2.28
CA LYS A 262 -26.41 10.36 2.97
C LYS A 262 -26.26 10.70 4.45
N LEU A 263 -25.46 11.68 4.79
CA LEU A 263 -25.38 12.27 6.12
C LEU A 263 -26.73 12.93 6.43
N SER A 264 -27.67 12.14 6.92
CA SER A 264 -28.90 12.68 7.46
C SER A 264 -28.66 13.16 8.89
N CYS A 265 -28.02 14.30 9.03
CA CYS A 265 -28.39 15.06 10.21
C CYS A 265 -29.88 15.38 10.06
N LYS A 266 -30.72 14.77 10.86
CA LYS A 266 -32.15 15.12 10.98
C LYS A 266 -32.27 16.57 11.46
N SER A 267 -31.82 17.51 10.66
CA SER A 267 -31.94 18.94 10.88
C SER A 267 -32.88 19.58 9.88
N GLU A 268 -33.53 18.78 9.02
CA GLU A 268 -34.32 19.37 7.90
C GLU A 268 -35.67 19.94 8.31
N GLU A 269 -36.18 19.63 9.49
CA GLU A 269 -37.48 20.18 9.93
C GLU A 269 -37.49 20.71 11.39
N GLY A 270 -36.34 20.79 12.04
CA GLY A 270 -36.26 21.49 13.33
C GLY A 270 -36.53 22.97 13.10
N ASN A 271 -37.68 23.43 13.59
CA ASN A 271 -38.12 24.80 13.66
C ASN A 271 -36.93 25.77 13.61
N LYS A 272 -36.83 26.57 12.55
CA LYS A 272 -36.08 27.84 12.70
C LYS A 272 -36.62 28.49 13.92
N SER A 273 -35.87 28.49 14.99
CA SER A 273 -36.28 29.22 16.20
C SER A 273 -36.65 30.63 15.75
N THR A 274 -37.89 30.96 15.86
CA THR A 274 -38.42 32.29 15.56
C THR A 274 -38.07 33.30 16.66
N ASP A 275 -37.22 32.89 17.62
CA ASP A 275 -36.76 33.78 18.63
C ASP A 275 -35.84 34.86 18.05
N ARG A 276 -36.44 36.04 17.85
CA ARG A 276 -35.74 37.22 17.30
C ARG A 276 -34.67 37.76 18.23
N ASN A 277 -34.69 37.36 19.52
CA ASN A 277 -33.79 37.86 20.53
C ASN A 277 -32.59 36.96 20.81
N PHE A 278 -32.47 35.81 20.16
CA PHE A 278 -31.31 34.92 20.34
C PHE A 278 -30.03 35.59 19.81
N PRO A 279 -28.90 35.56 20.53
CA PRO A 279 -28.72 35.02 21.91
C PRO A 279 -29.15 36.03 23.00
N HIS A 280 -29.64 35.49 24.15
CA HIS A 280 -30.09 36.27 25.28
C HIS A 280 -28.94 36.64 26.24
N CYS A 281 -28.13 35.65 26.64
CA CYS A 281 -26.98 35.87 27.51
C CYS A 281 -25.65 35.46 26.87
N LEU A 282 -25.66 34.60 25.87
CA LEU A 282 -24.44 34.19 25.16
C LEU A 282 -23.96 35.31 24.23
N ARG A 283 -22.65 35.48 24.16
CA ARG A 283 -22.05 36.43 23.23
C ARG A 283 -21.65 35.70 21.92
N MET A 284 -22.19 36.16 20.80
CA MET A 284 -21.71 35.71 19.51
C MET A 284 -20.30 36.26 19.24
N LEU A 285 -19.35 35.38 18.94
CA LEU A 285 -17.95 35.75 18.67
C LEU A 285 -17.83 36.54 17.36
N ARG A 286 -17.15 37.68 17.39
CA ARG A 286 -16.90 38.58 16.25
C ARG A 286 -15.42 38.93 16.11
N ALA A 287 -15.00 39.47 14.97
CA ALA A 287 -13.62 39.87 14.72
C ALA A 287 -13.10 40.93 15.73
N GLU A 288 -13.98 41.84 16.15
CA GLU A 288 -13.69 42.90 17.15
C GLU A 288 -13.37 42.37 18.56
N ASP A 289 -13.71 41.12 18.85
CA ASP A 289 -13.44 40.49 20.15
C ASP A 289 -11.98 40.03 20.34
N THR A 290 -11.10 40.30 19.39
CA THR A 290 -9.70 39.79 19.40
C THR A 290 -8.95 40.19 20.67
N GLU A 291 -9.00 41.45 21.12
CA GLU A 291 -8.31 41.90 22.34
C GLU A 291 -8.92 41.31 23.60
N ARG A 292 -10.25 41.10 23.61
CA ARG A 292 -10.98 40.54 24.76
C ARG A 292 -10.55 39.11 25.04
N TYR A 293 -10.34 38.33 24.00
CA TYR A 293 -10.05 36.86 24.09
C TYR A 293 -8.62 36.47 23.70
N LYS A 294 -7.68 37.41 23.67
CA LYS A 294 -6.31 37.14 23.25
C LYS A 294 -5.55 36.04 24.03
N GLN A 295 -5.99 35.76 25.27
CA GLN A 295 -5.37 34.72 26.11
C GLN A 295 -6.05 33.34 25.97
N TYR A 296 -7.10 33.22 25.17
CA TYR A 296 -7.88 31.99 25.04
C TYR A 296 -7.53 31.27 23.72
N ALA A 297 -6.75 30.21 23.84
CA ALA A 297 -6.18 29.57 22.66
C ALA A 297 -7.22 28.93 21.69
N LYS A 298 -8.34 28.41 22.24
CA LYS A 298 -9.37 27.78 21.42
C LYS A 298 -10.16 28.76 20.55
N ILE A 299 -10.03 30.06 20.84
CA ILE A 299 -10.73 31.14 20.14
C ILE A 299 -9.81 31.85 19.13
N GLN A 300 -8.46 31.74 19.24
CA GLN A 300 -7.55 32.49 18.37
C GLN A 300 -7.75 32.18 16.87
N ASN A 301 -7.81 30.91 16.51
CA ASN A 301 -8.03 30.53 15.10
C ASN A 301 -9.35 31.08 14.55
N PRO A 302 -10.52 30.88 15.21
CA PRO A 302 -11.77 31.52 14.80
C PRO A 302 -11.72 33.04 14.69
N LEU A 303 -11.00 33.73 15.56
CA LEU A 303 -10.81 35.18 15.48
C LEU A 303 -9.98 35.61 14.29
N LEU A 304 -8.88 34.88 14.01
CA LEU A 304 -8.07 35.08 12.82
C LEU A 304 -8.91 34.93 11.55
N TYR A 305 -9.67 33.85 11.45
CA TYR A 305 -10.50 33.58 10.28
C TYR A 305 -11.53 34.69 10.03
N ARG A 306 -12.12 35.24 11.11
CA ARG A 306 -13.05 36.37 11.02
C ARG A 306 -12.36 37.65 10.58
N ARG A 307 -11.13 37.92 11.06
CA ARG A 307 -10.34 39.08 10.61
C ARG A 307 -9.99 38.97 9.14
N LEU A 308 -9.76 37.76 8.65
CA LEU A 308 -9.52 37.46 7.25
C LEU A 308 -10.82 37.37 6.43
N GLU A 309 -11.96 37.71 6.99
CA GLU A 309 -13.30 37.67 6.37
C GLU A 309 -13.66 36.29 5.82
N LEU A 310 -13.09 35.21 6.41
CA LEU A 310 -13.39 33.84 6.00
C LEU A 310 -14.71 33.39 6.61
N SER A 311 -15.46 32.60 5.86
CA SER A 311 -16.66 31.93 6.37
C SER A 311 -16.28 30.94 7.47
N THR A 312 -17.02 30.95 8.57
CA THR A 312 -16.81 30.08 9.73
C THR A 312 -18.14 29.73 10.38
N ALA A 313 -18.15 28.63 11.15
CA ALA A 313 -19.35 28.33 11.95
C ALA A 313 -19.62 29.41 13.02
N PRO A 314 -20.86 29.68 13.36
CA PRO A 314 -21.22 30.52 14.51
C PRO A 314 -20.66 29.92 15.79
N LEU A 315 -20.00 30.76 16.60
CA LEU A 315 -19.53 30.42 17.94
C LEU A 315 -20.13 31.39 18.95
N TYR A 316 -20.59 30.83 20.05
CA TYR A 316 -21.15 31.60 21.14
C TYR A 316 -20.32 31.39 22.40
N ILE A 317 -20.12 32.43 23.17
CA ILE A 317 -19.27 32.45 24.36
C ILE A 317 -20.08 32.79 25.59
N LEU A 318 -19.90 32.00 26.65
CA LEU A 318 -20.36 32.34 27.99
C LEU A 318 -19.14 32.77 28.82
N ASP A 319 -19.03 34.04 29.09
CA ASP A 319 -17.96 34.64 29.90
C ASP A 319 -18.50 35.55 31.02
N ASP A 320 -19.85 35.64 31.17
CA ASP A 320 -20.45 36.42 32.24
C ASP A 320 -20.21 35.80 33.60
N LYS A 321 -19.56 36.58 34.49
CA LYS A 321 -19.14 36.09 35.81
C LYS A 321 -20.31 35.76 36.72
N ASN A 322 -21.43 36.44 36.59
CA ASN A 322 -22.60 36.18 37.41
C ASN A 322 -23.27 34.87 37.05
N THR A 323 -23.44 34.64 35.75
CA THR A 323 -23.95 33.38 35.21
C THR A 323 -23.03 32.22 35.58
N LEU A 324 -21.70 32.37 35.40
CA LEU A 324 -20.74 31.36 35.80
C LEU A 324 -20.75 31.04 37.30
N LYS A 325 -20.99 32.05 38.14
CA LYS A 325 -21.14 31.84 39.58
C LYS A 325 -22.40 31.03 39.90
N SER A 326 -23.53 31.36 39.28
CA SER A 326 -24.78 30.58 39.44
C SER A 326 -24.61 29.11 39.04
N LEU A 327 -23.84 28.84 37.99
CA LEU A 327 -23.51 27.45 37.58
C LEU A 327 -22.74 26.70 38.68
N ALA A 328 -21.88 27.40 39.46
CA ALA A 328 -21.18 26.78 40.59
C ALA A 328 -22.14 26.39 41.75
N GLU A 329 -23.27 27.04 41.84
CA GLU A 329 -24.34 26.79 42.78
C GLU A 329 -25.37 25.76 42.25
N GLY A 330 -25.14 25.23 41.03
CA GLY A 330 -26.08 24.30 40.38
C GLY A 330 -27.29 24.99 39.76
N ILE A 331 -27.26 26.31 39.59
CA ILE A 331 -28.39 27.11 39.08
C ILE A 331 -28.07 27.62 37.68
N VAL A 332 -28.93 27.29 36.71
CA VAL A 332 -28.87 27.83 35.35
C VAL A 332 -29.83 28.98 35.22
N PRO A 333 -29.38 30.21 34.92
CA PRO A 333 -30.27 31.35 34.71
C PRO A 333 -31.24 31.15 33.53
N PRO A 334 -32.48 31.74 33.61
CA PRO A 334 -33.49 31.56 32.55
C PRO A 334 -33.00 31.95 31.14
N ASP A 335 -32.27 33.05 31.03
CA ASP A 335 -31.73 33.52 29.74
C ASP A 335 -30.76 32.51 29.09
N LEU A 336 -29.91 31.85 29.91
CA LEU A 336 -29.04 30.79 29.43
C LEU A 336 -29.84 29.54 29.05
N GLU A 337 -30.90 29.23 29.80
CA GLU A 337 -31.78 28.11 29.48
C GLU A 337 -32.48 28.30 28.12
N LEU A 338 -32.96 29.50 27.81
CA LEU A 338 -33.52 29.86 26.51
C LEU A 338 -32.49 29.70 25.39
N ASP A 339 -31.26 30.19 25.59
CA ASP A 339 -30.19 30.04 24.61
C ASP A 339 -29.86 28.56 24.39
N LEU A 340 -29.80 27.74 25.43
CA LEU A 340 -29.55 26.29 25.30
C LEU A 340 -30.67 25.60 24.54
N GLN A 341 -31.96 25.95 24.78
CA GLN A 341 -33.10 25.38 24.03
C GLN A 341 -32.98 25.64 22.53
N VAL A 342 -32.49 26.81 22.13
CA VAL A 342 -32.23 27.12 20.72
C VAL A 342 -31.08 26.30 20.17
N LEU A 343 -29.96 26.20 20.90
CA LEU A 343 -28.74 25.53 20.41
C LEU A 343 -28.87 24.02 20.33
N VAL A 344 -29.63 23.35 21.20
CA VAL A 344 -29.84 21.91 21.18
C VAL A 344 -30.79 21.44 20.08
N SER A 345 -31.47 22.34 19.38
CA SER A 345 -32.28 22.01 18.20
C SER A 345 -31.43 21.29 17.11
N ARG A 346 -30.12 21.48 17.18
CA ARG A 346 -29.09 20.71 16.47
C ARG A 346 -28.08 20.26 17.52
N PHE A 347 -27.48 19.09 17.39
CA PHE A 347 -26.51 18.61 18.38
C PHE A 347 -25.54 19.72 18.81
N LEU A 348 -25.60 20.05 20.11
CA LEU A 348 -24.79 21.10 20.71
C LEU A 348 -23.47 20.52 21.21
N ILE A 349 -22.38 21.20 20.90
CA ILE A 349 -21.05 20.90 21.43
C ILE A 349 -20.64 22.07 22.32
N ILE A 350 -20.23 21.75 23.55
CA ILE A 350 -19.74 22.73 24.52
C ILE A 350 -18.28 22.43 24.82
N ARG A 351 -17.43 23.44 24.70
CA ARG A 351 -15.98 23.35 24.95
C ARG A 351 -15.65 24.33 26.09
N THR A 352 -14.71 23.97 26.94
CA THR A 352 -14.19 24.86 27.99
C THR A 352 -12.82 25.40 27.56
N ASP A 353 -12.55 26.67 27.83
CA ASP A 353 -11.23 27.28 27.70
C ASP A 353 -10.90 28.14 28.92
N ILE A 354 -9.62 28.37 29.16
CA ILE A 354 -9.09 29.22 30.28
C ILE A 354 -7.96 30.10 29.74
N ALA A 355 -7.80 31.26 30.35
CA ALA A 355 -6.68 32.15 30.05
C ALA A 355 -5.40 31.59 30.69
N THR A 356 -4.66 30.80 29.92
CA THR A 356 -3.38 30.19 30.31
C THR A 356 -2.43 30.08 29.14
N ASN A 357 -1.14 30.19 29.42
CA ASN A 357 -0.09 29.92 28.44
C ASN A 357 0.37 28.44 28.45
N ARG A 358 -0.09 27.65 29.44
CA ARG A 358 0.29 26.24 29.59
C ARG A 358 -0.62 25.36 28.74
N LYS A 359 -0.01 24.57 27.85
CA LYS A 359 -0.72 23.67 26.95
C LYS A 359 -1.35 22.49 27.75
N GLU A 360 -0.65 22.03 28.78
CA GLU A 360 -1.05 20.93 29.65
C GLU A 360 -2.38 21.24 30.37
N ASP A 361 -2.54 22.44 30.91
CA ASP A 361 -3.75 22.85 31.60
C ASP A 361 -4.99 22.81 30.70
N ARG A 362 -4.81 23.13 29.41
CA ARG A 362 -5.90 23.12 28.41
C ARG A 362 -6.35 21.71 28.01
N GLN A 363 -5.45 20.74 28.08
CA GLN A 363 -5.77 19.35 27.74
C GLN A 363 -6.72 18.70 28.73
N LEU A 364 -6.69 19.15 29.99
CA LEU A 364 -7.52 18.64 31.07
C LEU A 364 -8.95 19.25 31.07
N LEU A 365 -9.20 20.25 30.23
CA LEU A 365 -10.50 20.93 30.23
C LEU A 365 -11.60 20.09 29.61
N PRO A 366 -12.81 20.04 30.23
CA PRO A 366 -13.92 19.25 29.74
C PRO A 366 -14.48 19.76 28.41
N ARG A 367 -14.99 18.86 27.62
CA ARG A 367 -15.80 19.11 26.42
C ARG A 367 -16.92 18.08 26.34
N THR A 368 -17.98 18.40 25.63
CA THR A 368 -19.05 17.44 25.32
C THR A 368 -18.79 16.68 23.99
N ASP A 369 -19.50 15.58 23.86
CA ASP A 369 -19.95 15.07 22.55
C ASP A 369 -21.20 15.87 22.12
N GLY A 370 -21.91 15.44 21.09
CA GLY A 370 -23.17 16.11 20.69
C GLY A 370 -24.26 15.95 21.75
N ILE A 371 -24.75 17.08 22.29
CA ILE A 371 -25.85 17.11 23.22
C ILE A 371 -27.14 17.45 22.46
N SER A 372 -28.23 16.70 22.70
CA SER A 372 -29.50 16.84 22.02
C SER A 372 -30.60 17.43 22.90
N THR A 373 -30.37 17.59 24.21
CA THR A 373 -31.36 18.15 25.16
C THR A 373 -30.81 19.30 25.95
N ALA A 374 -31.65 20.31 26.24
CA ALA A 374 -31.26 21.42 27.08
C ALA A 374 -30.93 20.97 28.52
N GLU A 375 -31.61 19.94 29.00
CA GLU A 375 -31.43 19.41 30.37
C GLU A 375 -30.02 18.80 30.53
N ASP A 376 -29.56 17.99 29.54
CA ASP A 376 -28.19 17.45 29.55
C ASP A 376 -27.15 18.55 29.44
N ALA A 377 -27.43 19.60 28.67
CA ALA A 377 -26.52 20.75 28.56
C ALA A 377 -26.42 21.50 29.86
N LYS A 378 -27.53 21.74 30.56
CA LYS A 378 -27.57 22.38 31.89
C LYS A 378 -26.78 21.59 32.91
N LYS A 379 -27.07 20.30 32.99
CA LYS A 379 -26.38 19.40 33.93
C LYS A 379 -24.87 19.39 33.66
N TRP A 380 -24.48 19.24 32.39
CA TRP A 380 -23.07 19.20 32.02
C TRP A 380 -22.34 20.51 32.36
N LEU A 381 -22.97 21.67 32.15
CA LEU A 381 -22.38 22.97 32.49
C LEU A 381 -22.11 23.10 33.98
N CYS A 382 -23.12 22.80 34.82
CA CYS A 382 -22.97 22.81 36.26
C CYS A 382 -21.89 21.84 36.75
N ASP A 383 -21.95 20.58 36.30
CA ASP A 383 -20.99 19.56 36.70
C ASP A 383 -19.56 19.91 36.27
N SER A 384 -19.39 20.39 35.03
CA SER A 384 -18.09 20.73 34.47
C SER A 384 -17.48 21.93 35.16
N TYR A 385 -18.26 22.98 35.40
CA TYR A 385 -17.77 24.17 36.12
C TYR A 385 -17.45 23.88 37.59
N ALA A 386 -18.26 23.04 38.25
CA ALA A 386 -18.02 22.60 39.61
C ALA A 386 -16.72 21.80 39.79
N ARG A 387 -16.31 21.03 38.75
CA ARG A 387 -15.05 20.26 38.73
C ARG A 387 -13.81 21.10 38.48
N LEU A 388 -13.94 22.32 37.92
CA LEU A 388 -12.78 23.19 37.71
C LEU A 388 -12.19 23.64 39.04
N SER A 389 -10.85 23.70 39.09
CA SER A 389 -10.14 24.27 40.24
C SER A 389 -10.55 25.73 40.48
N LYS A 390 -10.40 26.22 41.72
CA LYS A 390 -10.67 27.65 42.05
C LYS A 390 -9.85 28.60 41.16
N GLU A 391 -8.65 28.22 40.76
CA GLU A 391 -7.80 29.00 39.88
C GLU A 391 -8.35 29.04 38.44
N PHE A 392 -8.74 27.91 37.90
CA PHE A 392 -9.30 27.82 36.55
C PHE A 392 -10.64 28.54 36.42
N ARG A 393 -11.48 28.47 37.44
CA ARG A 393 -12.77 29.23 37.46
C ARG A 393 -12.62 30.74 37.29
N LYS A 394 -11.45 31.32 37.67
CA LYS A 394 -11.25 32.77 37.56
C LYS A 394 -11.27 33.26 36.13
N SER A 395 -10.85 32.41 35.20
CA SER A 395 -10.73 32.73 33.78
C SER A 395 -11.46 31.75 32.84
N ALA A 396 -12.24 30.81 33.37
CA ALA A 396 -12.99 29.87 32.57
C ALA A 396 -14.06 30.55 31.73
N ILE A 397 -14.15 30.11 30.48
CA ILE A 397 -15.23 30.41 29.55
C ILE A 397 -15.77 29.13 28.94
N PHE A 398 -17.04 29.16 28.52
CA PHE A 398 -17.61 28.10 27.74
C PHE A 398 -17.84 28.59 26.31
N ILE A 399 -17.52 27.73 25.36
CA ILE A 399 -17.64 27.96 23.91
C ILE A 399 -18.68 26.97 23.38
N PHE A 400 -19.74 27.51 22.77
CA PHE A 400 -20.86 26.76 22.24
C PHE A 400 -20.85 26.81 20.72
N HIS A 401 -21.05 25.68 20.10
CA HIS A 401 -21.30 25.59 18.66
C HIS A 401 -22.12 24.34 18.37
N ASN A 402 -22.87 24.38 17.30
CA ASN A 402 -23.55 23.18 16.82
C ASN A 402 -22.58 22.22 16.15
N TYR A 403 -22.98 20.96 16.14
CA TYR A 403 -22.33 19.97 15.32
C TYR A 403 -22.34 20.42 13.85
N ILE A 404 -21.24 20.19 13.13
CA ILE A 404 -21.07 20.62 11.74
C ILE A 404 -21.25 19.40 10.82
N PRO A 405 -22.38 19.27 10.11
CA PRO A 405 -22.61 18.19 9.19
C PRO A 405 -21.81 18.43 7.89
N ALA A 406 -20.63 17.86 7.83
CA ALA A 406 -19.80 17.92 6.63
C ALA A 406 -19.75 16.54 5.94
N ILE A 407 -19.81 16.52 4.61
CA ILE A 407 -19.69 15.29 3.82
C ILE A 407 -18.29 14.71 3.97
N SER A 408 -17.29 15.58 4.03
CA SER A 408 -15.89 15.21 4.14
C SER A 408 -15.12 16.18 5.02
N SER A 409 -13.93 15.78 5.42
CA SER A 409 -12.99 16.62 6.14
C SER A 409 -11.62 16.58 5.47
N ALA A 410 -10.83 17.62 5.69
CA ALA A 410 -9.47 17.65 5.17
C ALA A 410 -8.50 18.28 6.17
N PHE A 411 -7.21 17.92 6.04
CA PHE A 411 -6.09 18.71 6.54
C PHE A 411 -5.33 19.26 5.34
N ALA A 412 -5.00 20.55 5.40
CA ALA A 412 -4.26 21.22 4.34
C ALA A 412 -3.02 21.90 4.92
N TYR A 413 -1.87 21.70 4.27
CA TYR A 413 -0.58 22.28 4.67
C TYR A 413 -0.11 23.31 3.67
N ALA A 414 0.33 24.44 4.20
CA ALA A 414 1.07 25.46 3.47
C ALA A 414 2.21 26.02 4.31
N SER A 415 3.24 26.53 3.65
CA SER A 415 4.38 27.21 4.24
C SER A 415 4.54 28.59 3.61
N PRO A 416 4.97 29.62 4.35
CA PRO A 416 5.20 30.94 3.78
C PRO A 416 6.17 30.88 2.61
N GLY A 417 5.80 31.48 1.50
CA GLY A 417 6.60 31.48 0.27
C GLY A 417 6.56 30.19 -0.56
N ASP A 418 6.12 29.06 -0.01
CA ASP A 418 5.89 27.84 -0.78
C ASP A 418 4.64 27.97 -1.64
N LYS A 419 4.75 27.63 -2.90
CA LYS A 419 3.67 27.70 -3.87
C LYS A 419 2.85 26.40 -3.92
N LEU A 420 3.32 25.33 -3.29
CA LEU A 420 2.70 24.02 -3.31
C LEU A 420 1.91 23.80 -2.00
N VAL A 421 0.62 23.61 -2.13
CA VAL A 421 -0.27 23.26 -1.00
C VAL A 421 -0.58 21.78 -1.04
N ARG A 422 -0.47 21.11 0.10
CA ARG A 422 -0.74 19.69 0.28
C ARG A 422 -2.05 19.52 1.03
N ILE A 423 -2.94 18.65 0.53
CA ILE A 423 -4.26 18.40 1.15
C ILE A 423 -4.45 16.90 1.31
N GLU A 424 -4.86 16.48 2.49
CA GLU A 424 -5.30 15.13 2.82
C GLU A 424 -6.78 15.17 3.15
N ALA A 425 -7.59 14.29 2.53
CA ALA A 425 -9.04 14.33 2.71
C ALA A 425 -9.68 12.94 2.84
N LEU A 426 -10.71 12.85 3.68
CA LEU A 426 -11.48 11.64 3.91
C LEU A 426 -12.96 12.00 4.10
N TRP A 427 -13.83 11.07 3.80
CA TRP A 427 -15.26 11.17 4.10
C TRP A 427 -15.51 11.32 5.60
N GLY A 428 -16.58 12.01 5.96
CA GLY A 428 -17.05 12.18 7.32
C GLY A 428 -16.18 13.10 8.19
N LEU A 429 -16.01 12.74 9.45
CA LEU A 429 -15.38 13.56 10.48
C LEU A 429 -13.84 13.55 10.41
N PRO A 430 -13.19 14.65 10.84
CA PRO A 430 -11.72 14.79 10.79
C PRO A 430 -10.95 13.73 11.56
N GLU A 431 -11.56 13.14 12.59
CA GLU A 431 -10.95 12.09 13.41
C GLU A 431 -10.59 10.84 12.58
N GLY A 432 -11.30 10.61 11.46
CA GLY A 432 -10.99 9.54 10.53
C GLY A 432 -9.61 9.71 9.87
N LEU A 433 -9.19 10.95 9.61
CA LEU A 433 -7.88 11.25 9.01
C LEU A 433 -6.70 10.91 9.92
N TYR A 434 -6.93 10.71 11.20
CA TYR A 434 -5.87 10.33 12.14
C TYR A 434 -5.38 8.90 11.89
N TYR A 435 -6.26 8.02 11.41
CA TYR A 435 -5.98 6.58 11.42
C TYR A 435 -6.23 5.87 10.09
N TYR A 436 -7.05 6.43 9.19
CA TYR A 436 -7.50 5.71 8.01
C TYR A 436 -6.91 6.25 6.71
N SER A 437 -6.86 5.37 5.72
CA SER A 437 -6.49 5.70 4.36
C SER A 437 -7.37 6.82 3.80
N HIS A 438 -6.76 7.76 3.09
CA HIS A 438 -7.35 9.01 2.65
C HIS A 438 -6.84 9.40 1.27
N ASP A 439 -7.50 10.35 0.63
CA ASP A 439 -7.07 10.92 -0.64
C ASP A 439 -6.06 12.06 -0.40
N LYS A 440 -5.25 12.34 -1.41
CA LYS A 440 -4.28 13.43 -1.39
C LYS A 440 -4.42 14.30 -2.61
N TYR A 441 -4.17 15.59 -2.41
CA TYR A 441 -4.14 16.57 -3.45
C TYR A 441 -2.89 17.42 -3.29
N LEU A 442 -2.19 17.66 -4.40
CA LEU A 442 -1.13 18.65 -4.50
C LEU A 442 -1.64 19.77 -5.39
N VAL A 443 -1.71 20.97 -4.83
CA VAL A 443 -2.21 22.14 -5.54
C VAL A 443 -1.08 23.12 -5.78
N ASP A 444 -0.77 23.35 -7.04
CA ASP A 444 0.20 24.34 -7.45
C ASP A 444 -0.46 25.70 -7.57
N THR A 445 -0.08 26.63 -6.71
CA THR A 445 -0.64 27.96 -6.61
C THR A 445 0.25 29.06 -7.24
N ARG A 446 1.25 28.69 -8.06
CA ARG A 446 2.20 29.65 -8.66
C ARG A 446 1.58 30.73 -9.52
N VAL A 447 0.46 30.41 -10.18
CA VAL A 447 -0.17 31.28 -11.19
C VAL A 447 -0.91 32.46 -10.56
N SER A 448 -1.29 32.43 -9.28
CA SER A 448 -2.07 33.49 -8.70
C SER A 448 -1.28 34.39 -7.77
N ASP A 449 -1.48 35.69 -7.94
CA ASP A 449 -1.23 36.65 -6.88
C ASP A 449 -2.31 36.44 -5.80
N ILE A 450 -1.91 35.90 -4.64
CA ILE A 450 -2.82 35.63 -3.52
C ILE A 450 -3.67 36.86 -3.17
N LYS A 451 -3.13 38.07 -3.34
CA LYS A 451 -3.83 39.32 -3.05
C LYS A 451 -5.00 39.60 -4.01
N LYS A 452 -5.09 38.91 -5.15
CA LYS A 452 -6.16 39.12 -6.13
C LYS A 452 -7.33 38.12 -6.02
N GLY A 453 -7.25 37.14 -5.12
CA GLY A 453 -8.36 36.23 -4.82
C GLY A 453 -8.69 35.19 -5.93
N ALA A 454 -7.90 35.11 -7.00
CA ALA A 454 -8.16 34.19 -8.10
C ALA A 454 -7.51 32.82 -7.84
N CYS A 455 -8.33 31.78 -7.67
CA CYS A 455 -7.85 30.41 -7.50
C CYS A 455 -8.27 29.49 -8.67
N GLU A 456 -8.92 30.00 -9.70
CA GLU A 456 -9.44 29.18 -10.81
C GLU A 456 -8.33 28.52 -11.63
N ASP A 457 -7.17 29.18 -11.76
CA ASP A 457 -6.04 28.74 -12.56
C ASP A 457 -5.07 27.79 -11.83
N PHE A 458 -5.38 27.39 -10.58
CA PHE A 458 -4.53 26.45 -9.85
C PHE A 458 -4.54 25.08 -10.50
N SER A 459 -3.36 24.49 -10.62
CA SER A 459 -3.21 23.11 -11.06
C SER A 459 -3.36 22.15 -9.88
N VAL A 460 -4.18 21.11 -10.05
CA VAL A 460 -4.47 20.12 -9.01
C VAL A 460 -4.05 18.73 -9.47
N GLN A 461 -3.12 18.13 -8.75
CA GLN A 461 -2.79 16.71 -8.87
C GLN A 461 -3.56 15.93 -7.82
N LYS A 462 -4.28 14.87 -8.25
CA LYS A 462 -5.15 14.05 -7.40
C LYS A 462 -4.58 12.64 -7.25
N PHE A 463 -4.55 12.16 -6.01
CA PHE A 463 -4.10 10.81 -5.65
C PHE A 463 -5.21 10.14 -4.84
N THR A 464 -6.08 9.45 -5.55
CA THR A 464 -7.20 8.72 -4.94
C THR A 464 -6.71 7.38 -4.42
N ASN A 465 -6.92 7.11 -3.14
CA ASN A 465 -6.58 5.85 -2.49
C ASN A 465 -7.85 5.04 -2.16
N TYR A 466 -7.65 3.74 -1.91
CA TYR A 466 -8.69 2.91 -1.34
C TYR A 466 -8.95 3.33 0.12
N LYS A 467 -10.21 3.57 0.45
CA LYS A 467 -10.68 3.96 1.78
C LYS A 467 -11.70 2.93 2.25
N LYS A 468 -11.37 2.20 3.32
CA LYS A 468 -12.29 1.20 3.89
C LYS A 468 -13.18 1.80 4.95
N TYR A 469 -12.57 2.59 5.85
CA TYR A 469 -13.22 3.12 7.03
C TYR A 469 -13.29 4.64 7.01
N PHE A 470 -14.29 5.16 7.69
CA PHE A 470 -14.43 6.57 8.00
C PHE A 470 -15.18 6.75 9.31
N VAL A 471 -15.15 7.94 9.88
CA VAL A 471 -15.91 8.26 11.10
C VAL A 471 -17.20 8.94 10.71
N PHE A 472 -18.30 8.34 11.11
CA PHE A 472 -19.65 8.79 10.78
C PHE A 472 -20.38 9.25 12.01
N PRO A 473 -21.08 10.41 11.99
CA PRO A 473 -21.93 10.82 13.06
C PRO A 473 -23.27 10.06 13.02
N MET A 474 -23.68 9.57 14.17
CA MET A 474 -24.95 8.85 14.32
C MET A 474 -26.08 9.82 14.70
N ASP A 475 -27.33 9.38 14.51
CA ASP A 475 -28.54 10.17 14.82
C ASP A 475 -28.66 10.55 16.29
N ASP A 476 -27.94 9.91 17.20
CA ASP A 476 -27.89 10.22 18.63
C ASP A 476 -26.74 11.21 19.00
N GLY A 477 -26.07 11.77 18.00
CA GLY A 477 -24.94 12.69 18.19
C GLY A 477 -23.62 12.04 18.56
N LYS A 478 -23.56 10.71 18.62
CA LYS A 478 -22.32 9.97 18.78
C LYS A 478 -21.63 9.72 17.46
N TRP A 479 -20.37 9.38 17.53
CA TRP A 479 -19.56 9.03 16.37
C TRP A 479 -19.32 7.53 16.33
N GLU A 480 -19.34 6.95 15.13
CA GLU A 480 -18.97 5.55 14.94
C GLU A 480 -18.03 5.37 13.76
N VAL A 481 -17.18 4.34 13.88
CA VAL A 481 -16.37 3.86 12.76
C VAL A 481 -17.25 3.02 11.87
N GLN A 482 -17.33 3.40 10.60
CA GLN A 482 -18.16 2.73 9.62
C GLN A 482 -17.34 2.34 8.38
N CYS A 483 -17.78 1.29 7.68
CA CYS A 483 -17.24 0.94 6.39
C CYS A 483 -17.88 1.78 5.29
N LEU A 484 -17.08 2.21 4.32
CA LEU A 484 -17.59 2.88 3.13
C LEU A 484 -18.26 1.88 2.18
N LYS A 485 -19.45 2.25 1.73
CA LYS A 485 -20.13 1.51 0.67
C LYS A 485 -19.45 1.72 -0.67
N PRO A 486 -19.18 0.68 -1.47
CA PRO A 486 -18.79 0.87 -2.86
C PRO A 486 -19.82 1.70 -3.64
N PRO A 487 -19.41 2.67 -4.49
CA PRO A 487 -18.06 2.94 -4.97
C PRO A 487 -17.29 4.03 -4.19
N TYR A 488 -17.82 4.54 -3.06
CA TYR A 488 -17.22 5.65 -2.30
C TYR A 488 -15.84 5.32 -1.70
N ASP A 489 -15.53 4.04 -1.52
CA ASP A 489 -14.21 3.55 -1.13
C ASP A 489 -13.09 3.92 -2.12
N TRP A 490 -13.45 4.24 -3.38
CA TRP A 490 -12.56 4.70 -4.44
C TRP A 490 -12.95 6.05 -5.05
N TYR A 491 -14.01 6.68 -4.59
CA TYR A 491 -14.36 8.02 -5.03
C TYR A 491 -13.56 9.04 -4.23
N GLU A 492 -13.24 10.15 -4.87
CA GLU A 492 -12.58 11.29 -4.24
C GLU A 492 -13.44 11.82 -3.09
N ALA A 493 -12.84 11.97 -1.92
CA ALA A 493 -13.53 12.52 -0.75
C ALA A 493 -13.92 13.99 -0.96
N ILE A 494 -13.18 14.71 -1.81
CA ILE A 494 -13.56 16.04 -2.30
C ILE A 494 -13.82 15.91 -3.79
N SER A 495 -15.08 15.86 -4.17
CA SER A 495 -15.51 15.65 -5.56
C SER A 495 -15.42 16.90 -6.43
N ASP A 496 -15.60 18.10 -5.85
CA ASP A 496 -15.52 19.37 -6.58
C ASP A 496 -14.11 19.96 -6.47
N GLU A 497 -13.47 20.10 -7.63
CA GLU A 497 -12.12 20.68 -7.71
C GLU A 497 -12.06 22.14 -7.27
N LYS A 498 -13.16 22.88 -7.38
CA LYS A 498 -13.24 24.26 -6.87
C LYS A 498 -13.03 24.31 -5.37
N TRP A 499 -13.56 23.33 -4.64
CA TRP A 499 -13.36 23.23 -3.20
C TRP A 499 -11.89 22.96 -2.85
N VAL A 500 -11.23 22.08 -3.61
CA VAL A 500 -9.80 21.80 -3.43
C VAL A 500 -8.96 23.07 -3.64
N LYS A 501 -9.26 23.84 -4.69
CA LYS A 501 -8.58 25.11 -5.00
C LYS A 501 -8.85 26.18 -3.94
N GLN A 502 -10.08 26.28 -3.46
CA GLN A 502 -10.44 27.19 -2.37
C GLN A 502 -9.72 26.85 -1.06
N ILE A 503 -9.67 25.58 -0.69
CA ILE A 503 -8.93 25.10 0.47
C ILE A 503 -7.45 25.49 0.35
N ALA A 504 -6.84 25.24 -0.81
CA ALA A 504 -5.44 25.59 -1.06
C ALA A 504 -5.19 27.09 -0.93
N TYR A 505 -6.04 27.91 -1.56
CA TYR A 505 -5.93 29.36 -1.54
C TYR A 505 -5.97 29.89 -0.08
N VAL A 506 -7.00 29.51 0.66
CA VAL A 506 -7.20 30.02 2.03
C VAL A 506 -6.15 29.45 3.00
N THR A 507 -5.72 28.19 2.84
CA THR A 507 -4.64 27.62 3.66
C THR A 507 -3.35 28.41 3.48
N ARG A 508 -3.03 28.77 2.24
CA ARG A 508 -1.88 29.60 1.95
C ARG A 508 -2.02 31.02 2.51
N LEU A 509 -3.21 31.61 2.42
CA LEU A 509 -3.50 32.92 3.01
C LEU A 509 -3.28 32.92 4.53
N ILE A 510 -3.73 31.86 5.23
CA ILE A 510 -3.51 31.68 6.67
C ILE A 510 -2.00 31.56 6.97
N SER A 511 -1.25 30.79 6.18
CA SER A 511 0.19 30.63 6.37
C SER A 511 0.96 31.93 6.17
N GLU A 512 0.59 32.73 5.17
CA GLU A 512 1.22 34.04 4.91
C GLU A 512 0.87 35.05 6.03
N GLU A 513 -0.36 35.03 6.57
CA GLU A 513 -0.73 35.90 7.69
C GLU A 513 -0.02 35.53 8.99
N GLU A 514 0.06 34.22 9.31
CA GLU A 514 0.75 33.71 10.49
C GLU A 514 2.28 33.77 10.38
N GLN A 515 2.82 34.00 9.18
CA GLN A 515 4.25 33.92 8.86
C GLN A 515 4.89 32.60 9.32
N ASN A 516 4.11 31.53 9.26
CA ASN A 516 4.49 30.21 9.74
C ASN A 516 3.88 29.11 8.83
N SER A 517 4.54 27.96 8.81
CA SER A 517 3.97 26.76 8.24
C SER A 517 2.78 26.30 9.05
N VAL A 518 1.67 26.03 8.41
CA VAL A 518 0.41 25.68 9.08
C VAL A 518 -0.17 24.38 8.52
N SER A 519 -0.78 23.59 9.41
CA SER A 519 -1.71 22.53 9.06
C SER A 519 -3.11 22.98 9.48
N VAL A 520 -4.00 23.12 8.51
CA VAL A 520 -5.39 23.65 8.71
C VAL A 520 -6.38 22.52 8.54
N MET A 521 -7.24 22.31 9.52
CA MET A 521 -8.36 21.37 9.47
C MET A 521 -9.56 22.02 8.82
N TRP A 522 -10.22 21.30 7.91
CA TRP A 522 -11.32 21.77 7.09
C TRP A 522 -12.55 20.90 7.23
N PHE A 523 -13.72 21.54 7.23
CA PHE A 523 -14.99 20.93 6.93
C PHE A 523 -15.33 21.17 5.46
N VAL A 524 -15.76 20.11 4.75
CA VAL A 524 -15.95 20.11 3.31
C VAL A 524 -17.33 19.56 2.94
N GLY A 525 -18.01 20.23 2.01
CA GLY A 525 -19.37 19.87 1.60
C GLY A 525 -20.40 20.14 2.71
N VAL A 526 -20.30 21.30 3.35
CA VAL A 526 -21.27 21.75 4.35
C VAL A 526 -22.49 22.38 3.69
N ASP A 527 -23.59 22.50 4.41
CA ASP A 527 -24.79 23.13 3.91
C ASP A 527 -24.57 24.63 3.68
N LYS A 528 -24.52 25.03 2.41
CA LYS A 528 -24.28 26.41 1.98
C LYS A 528 -25.39 27.36 2.48
N SER A 529 -26.62 26.88 2.63
CA SER A 529 -27.72 27.70 3.13
C SER A 529 -27.53 28.11 4.59
N GLN A 530 -26.80 27.30 5.33
CA GLN A 530 -26.50 27.51 6.76
C GLN A 530 -25.20 28.27 7.01
N TYR A 531 -24.13 27.93 6.25
CA TYR A 531 -22.78 28.44 6.48
C TYR A 531 -22.35 29.49 5.46
N ASN A 532 -23.18 29.78 4.45
CA ASN A 532 -22.88 30.68 3.32
C ASN A 532 -21.60 30.28 2.54
N CYS A 533 -21.19 29.05 2.64
CA CYS A 533 -20.03 28.48 1.94
C CYS A 533 -20.17 26.97 1.86
N ASP A 534 -19.39 26.36 0.98
CA ASP A 534 -19.32 24.90 0.81
C ASP A 534 -18.17 24.28 1.64
N VAL A 535 -17.15 25.08 1.97
CA VAL A 535 -15.96 24.66 2.73
C VAL A 535 -15.51 25.79 3.65
N PHE A 536 -15.06 25.47 4.86
CA PHE A 536 -14.46 26.47 5.73
C PHE A 536 -13.40 25.85 6.67
N PRO A 537 -12.38 26.67 7.08
CA PRO A 537 -11.36 26.25 8.04
C PRO A 537 -11.95 26.21 9.45
N TRP A 538 -11.57 25.21 10.22
CA TRP A 538 -12.01 25.05 11.60
C TRP A 538 -10.94 25.36 12.63
N TYR A 539 -9.75 24.80 12.43
CA TYR A 539 -8.62 24.88 13.34
C TYR A 539 -7.32 24.83 12.57
N HIS A 540 -6.29 25.50 13.01
CA HIS A 540 -4.93 25.29 12.50
C HIS A 540 -3.92 25.25 13.64
N GLU A 541 -2.81 24.62 13.37
CA GLU A 541 -1.63 24.63 14.23
C GLU A 541 -0.38 24.90 13.40
N HIS A 542 0.65 25.45 14.05
CA HIS A 542 1.95 25.60 13.43
C HIS A 542 2.55 24.22 13.25
N TYR A 543 3.05 23.91 12.06
CA TYR A 543 3.48 22.59 11.69
C TYR A 543 4.80 22.70 10.90
N GLU A 544 5.88 22.14 11.45
CA GLU A 544 7.13 21.99 10.70
C GLU A 544 7.11 20.68 9.95
N TYR A 545 6.95 20.77 8.64
CA TYR A 545 7.06 19.62 7.76
C TYR A 545 8.53 19.20 7.64
N ASN A 546 8.84 17.99 8.07
CA ASN A 546 10.18 17.47 7.98
C ASN A 546 10.33 16.62 6.72
N ASP A 547 10.90 17.20 5.65
CA ASP A 547 11.17 16.51 4.38
C ASP A 547 12.17 15.34 4.54
N ASN A 548 12.92 15.28 5.65
CA ASN A 548 13.93 14.26 5.90
C ASN A 548 13.37 12.92 6.41
N LEU A 549 12.06 12.79 6.58
CA LEU A 549 11.41 11.50 6.81
C LEU A 549 11.30 10.71 5.50
N SER A 550 12.44 10.51 4.84
CA SER A 550 12.56 9.57 3.74
C SER A 550 12.12 8.21 4.24
N MET A 551 11.11 7.63 3.58
CA MET A 551 10.68 6.27 3.82
C MET A 551 11.90 5.35 3.76
N PRO A 552 12.11 4.49 4.75
CA PRO A 552 13.08 3.42 4.59
C PRO A 552 12.72 2.66 3.32
N ARG A 553 13.71 2.44 2.44
CA ARG A 553 13.55 1.77 1.13
C ARG A 553 13.04 0.32 1.23
N ASN A 554 12.99 -0.23 2.43
CA ASN A 554 12.42 -1.55 2.68
C ASN A 554 10.90 -1.43 2.74
N LYS A 555 10.22 -2.02 1.77
CA LYS A 555 8.80 -2.33 1.85
C LYS A 555 8.60 -3.18 3.11
N LEU A 556 8.16 -2.55 4.19
CA LEU A 556 7.67 -3.30 5.33
C LEU A 556 6.35 -3.94 4.88
N SER A 557 6.30 -5.25 4.94
CA SER A 557 5.04 -5.93 4.80
C SER A 557 4.18 -5.58 6.02
N PHE A 558 2.99 -5.03 5.79
CA PHE A 558 2.01 -4.82 6.86
C PHE A 558 1.54 -6.16 7.46
N GLU A 559 1.92 -7.26 6.83
CA GLU A 559 1.58 -8.64 7.20
C GLU A 559 2.23 -9.08 8.52
N ASP A 560 3.39 -8.52 8.88
CA ASP A 560 4.08 -8.82 10.14
C ASP A 560 3.75 -7.83 11.27
N ALA A 561 2.72 -7.00 11.12
CA ALA A 561 2.38 -5.99 12.11
C ALA A 561 1.28 -6.47 13.05
N ILE A 562 1.46 -6.23 14.36
CA ILE A 562 0.37 -6.41 15.33
C ILE A 562 -0.60 -5.23 15.20
N ALA A 563 -1.86 -5.51 14.85
CA ALA A 563 -2.87 -4.49 14.73
C ALA A 563 -3.49 -4.13 16.09
N ILE A 564 -3.62 -2.82 16.34
CA ILE A 564 -4.37 -2.27 17.48
C ILE A 564 -5.73 -1.81 16.95
N HIS A 565 -6.79 -2.51 17.27
CA HIS A 565 -8.16 -2.19 16.89
C HIS A 565 -8.97 -1.56 18.05
N THR A 566 -8.65 -1.95 19.28
CA THR A 566 -9.40 -1.58 20.49
C THR A 566 -8.48 -1.09 21.61
N LEU A 567 -9.05 -0.44 22.62
CA LEU A 567 -8.32 -0.09 23.84
C LEU A 567 -7.82 -1.34 24.61
N GLN A 568 -8.47 -2.49 24.42
CA GLN A 568 -8.02 -3.75 25.03
C GLN A 568 -6.74 -4.26 24.38
N ASP A 569 -6.63 -4.16 23.05
CA ASP A 569 -5.40 -4.54 22.33
C ASP A 569 -4.21 -3.70 22.82
N LEU A 570 -4.45 -2.39 23.03
CA LEU A 570 -3.42 -1.51 23.58
C LEU A 570 -3.00 -1.94 24.98
N LYS A 571 -3.95 -2.27 25.88
CA LYS A 571 -3.64 -2.77 27.23
C LYS A 571 -2.84 -4.08 27.19
N ASN A 572 -3.18 -4.96 26.27
CA ASN A 572 -2.46 -6.22 26.10
C ASN A 572 -1.01 -5.95 25.67
N LEU A 573 -0.79 -5.02 24.74
CA LEU A 573 0.55 -4.59 24.34
C LEU A 573 1.31 -3.88 25.46
N GLU A 574 0.65 -3.06 26.27
CA GLU A 574 1.24 -2.42 27.46
C GLU A 574 1.76 -3.48 28.47
N ALA A 575 0.99 -4.55 28.68
CA ALA A 575 1.42 -5.66 29.53
C ALA A 575 2.65 -6.37 28.99
N LEU A 576 2.77 -6.54 27.64
CA LEU A 576 3.93 -7.18 27.02
C LEU A 576 5.21 -6.35 27.15
N THR A 577 5.13 -5.03 27.27
CA THR A 577 6.33 -4.20 27.51
C THR A 577 7.01 -4.48 28.85
N GLN A 578 6.28 -5.06 29.80
CA GLN A 578 6.80 -5.43 31.12
C GLN A 578 7.49 -6.80 31.14
N THR A 579 7.29 -7.62 30.11
CA THR A 579 7.90 -8.94 29.97
C THR A 579 8.96 -8.90 28.88
N SER A 580 10.22 -9.06 29.22
CA SER A 580 11.42 -8.85 28.38
C SER A 580 11.55 -9.71 27.09
N ALA A 581 10.51 -10.29 26.54
CA ALA A 581 10.60 -11.37 25.55
C ALA A 581 9.74 -11.18 24.28
N SER A 582 9.38 -9.96 23.86
CA SER A 582 8.55 -9.80 22.64
C SER A 582 9.38 -9.37 21.42
N ASN A 583 9.35 -10.19 20.35
CA ASN A 583 9.92 -9.86 19.02
C ASN A 583 9.02 -8.98 18.16
N ILE A 584 8.23 -8.09 18.76
CA ILE A 584 7.30 -7.22 18.02
C ILE A 584 8.12 -6.12 17.32
N ARG A 585 8.12 -6.15 15.99
CA ARG A 585 8.84 -5.17 15.17
C ARG A 585 7.95 -4.04 14.67
N ASN A 586 6.69 -4.33 14.40
CA ASN A 586 5.74 -3.40 13.80
C ASN A 586 4.40 -3.41 14.52
N ILE A 587 3.81 -2.25 14.71
CA ILE A 587 2.49 -2.04 15.30
C ILE A 587 1.65 -1.23 14.31
N GLN A 588 0.52 -1.78 13.86
CA GLN A 588 -0.43 -1.07 13.01
C GLN A 588 -1.57 -0.48 13.85
N ILE A 589 -1.92 0.78 13.59
CA ILE A 589 -3.04 1.43 14.27
C ILE A 589 -4.24 1.44 13.32
N GLN A 590 -5.28 0.69 13.67
CA GLN A 590 -6.50 0.58 12.86
C GLN A 590 -7.75 0.45 13.76
N PRO A 591 -8.20 1.53 14.40
CA PRO A 591 -9.34 1.51 15.30
C PRO A 591 -10.60 1.01 14.62
N THR A 592 -11.41 0.25 15.36
CA THR A 592 -12.71 -0.27 14.86
C THR A 592 -13.90 0.29 15.62
N ASN A 593 -13.66 1.08 16.68
CA ASN A 593 -14.73 1.66 17.48
C ASN A 593 -14.43 3.10 17.93
N ALA A 594 -15.50 3.83 18.26
CA ALA A 594 -15.45 5.22 18.64
C ALA A 594 -14.78 5.46 20.01
N ASN A 595 -14.78 4.49 20.91
CA ASN A 595 -14.15 4.66 22.23
C ASN A 595 -12.64 4.87 22.11
N PHE A 596 -12.01 4.18 21.16
CA PHE A 596 -10.61 4.38 20.84
C PHE A 596 -10.36 5.82 20.32
N LEU A 597 -11.20 6.30 19.42
CA LEU A 597 -11.06 7.63 18.82
C LEU A 597 -11.28 8.77 19.82
N ARG A 598 -12.02 8.52 20.90
CA ARG A 598 -12.35 9.51 21.95
C ARG A 598 -11.30 9.60 23.05
N ASP A 599 -10.51 8.54 23.22
CA ASP A 599 -9.45 8.51 24.23
C ASP A 599 -8.32 9.44 23.79
N ARG A 600 -8.13 10.55 24.52
CA ARG A 600 -7.14 11.58 24.21
C ARG A 600 -5.71 11.12 24.42
N ASP A 601 -5.51 10.16 25.32
CA ASP A 601 -4.20 9.71 25.73
C ASP A 601 -3.72 8.51 24.90
N VAL A 602 -4.62 7.93 24.10
CA VAL A 602 -4.34 6.70 23.34
C VAL A 602 -3.11 6.84 22.45
N ILE A 603 -2.97 7.97 21.76
CA ILE A 603 -1.84 8.21 20.84
C ILE A 603 -0.51 8.28 21.61
N GLY A 604 -0.50 8.98 22.75
CA GLY A 604 0.67 9.07 23.62
C GLY A 604 1.07 7.70 24.20
N ARG A 605 0.09 6.90 24.62
CA ARG A 605 0.27 5.55 25.14
C ARG A 605 0.85 4.63 24.06
N ILE A 606 0.32 4.65 22.82
CA ILE A 606 0.85 3.88 21.71
C ILE A 606 2.31 4.27 21.41
N GLY A 607 2.62 5.56 21.38
CA GLY A 607 3.98 6.05 21.18
C GLY A 607 4.95 5.52 22.25
N THR A 608 4.51 5.51 23.51
CA THR A 608 5.30 5.01 24.64
C THR A 608 5.53 3.50 24.53
N VAL A 609 4.48 2.74 24.22
CA VAL A 609 4.55 1.28 24.03
C VAL A 609 5.48 0.93 22.88
N ALA A 610 5.32 1.56 21.72
CA ALA A 610 6.16 1.32 20.55
C ALA A 610 7.64 1.61 20.85
N LYS A 611 7.92 2.69 21.57
CA LYS A 611 9.28 3.03 22.00
C LYS A 611 9.84 1.99 22.95
N GLY A 612 9.04 1.53 23.92
CA GLY A 612 9.44 0.48 24.89
C GLY A 612 9.76 -0.86 24.23
N LEU A 613 9.04 -1.22 23.18
CA LEU A 613 9.24 -2.44 22.38
C LEU A 613 10.31 -2.28 21.27
N GLY A 614 10.79 -1.06 20.99
CA GLY A 614 11.65 -0.78 19.84
C GLY A 614 10.94 -0.95 18.49
N ALA A 615 9.60 -1.00 18.49
CA ALA A 615 8.77 -1.24 17.33
C ALA A 615 8.53 0.02 16.49
N SER A 616 8.31 -0.18 15.17
CA SER A 616 7.83 0.88 14.27
C SER A 616 6.31 0.94 14.28
N ILE A 617 5.75 2.13 14.23
CA ILE A 617 4.31 2.36 14.13
C ILE A 617 3.92 2.53 12.68
N LEU A 618 3.01 1.69 12.19
CA LEU A 618 2.45 1.76 10.84
C LEU A 618 1.13 2.52 10.90
N LEU A 619 1.08 3.67 10.24
CA LEU A 619 -0.07 4.55 10.22
C LEU A 619 -0.63 4.67 8.79
N GLU A 620 -1.92 4.37 8.61
CA GLU A 620 -2.64 4.65 7.36
C GLU A 620 -3.18 6.10 7.32
N GLY A 621 -3.25 6.75 8.46
CA GLY A 621 -3.71 8.13 8.61
C GLY A 621 -2.77 9.16 8.00
N GLY A 622 -3.27 10.39 7.89
CA GLY A 622 -2.57 11.50 7.27
C GLY A 622 -1.37 12.01 8.06
N ILE A 623 -0.31 12.39 7.37
CA ILE A 623 0.87 13.02 7.98
C ILE A 623 0.58 14.45 8.47
N LEU A 624 -0.43 15.09 7.94
CA LEU A 624 -0.88 16.42 8.36
C LEU A 624 -1.78 16.37 9.60
N SER A 625 -2.12 15.17 10.08
CA SER A 625 -2.99 14.96 11.22
C SER A 625 -2.28 15.15 12.56
N HIS A 626 -3.05 15.56 13.57
CA HIS A 626 -2.55 15.69 14.94
C HIS A 626 -1.99 14.36 15.50
N ALA A 627 -2.56 13.22 15.12
CA ALA A 627 -2.10 11.90 15.55
C ALA A 627 -0.67 11.61 15.10
N TYR A 628 -0.36 11.84 13.83
CA TYR A 628 0.99 11.67 13.29
C TYR A 628 2.01 12.52 14.05
N TYR A 629 1.68 13.80 14.27
CA TYR A 629 2.57 14.74 14.95
C TYR A 629 2.82 14.34 16.41
N GLN A 630 1.81 13.88 17.12
CA GLN A 630 1.97 13.38 18.49
C GLN A 630 2.86 12.14 18.56
N LEU A 631 2.66 11.17 17.65
CA LEU A 631 3.48 9.97 17.61
C LEU A 631 4.97 10.27 17.36
N ILE A 632 5.26 11.20 16.45
CA ILE A 632 6.64 11.65 16.22
C ILE A 632 7.23 12.32 17.48
N ARG A 633 6.47 13.17 18.17
CA ARG A 633 6.93 13.84 19.41
C ARG A 633 7.21 12.88 20.56
N THR A 634 6.56 11.73 20.62
CA THR A 634 6.86 10.68 21.60
C THR A 634 8.15 9.94 21.29
N GLY A 635 8.79 10.25 20.17
CA GLY A 635 10.03 9.60 19.71
C GLY A 635 9.77 8.24 19.04
N GLY A 636 8.53 8.00 18.58
CA GLY A 636 8.13 6.80 17.85
C GLY A 636 8.71 6.81 16.42
N LYS A 637 9.11 5.63 15.93
CA LYS A 637 9.43 5.42 14.52
C LYS A 637 8.12 5.24 13.76
N VAL A 638 7.56 6.32 13.21
CA VAL A 638 6.29 6.28 12.49
C VAL A 638 6.54 6.09 11.01
N GLN A 639 5.87 5.12 10.42
CA GLN A 639 5.85 4.88 8.98
C GLN A 639 4.42 5.08 8.49
N VAL A 640 4.28 5.86 7.44
CA VAL A 640 2.98 6.12 6.82
C VAL A 640 2.87 5.35 5.52
N ARG A 641 1.71 4.75 5.28
CA ARG A 641 1.45 3.98 4.05
C ARG A 641 1.48 4.86 2.81
N TYR A 642 1.05 6.12 2.97
CA TYR A 642 0.95 7.08 1.88
C TYR A 642 1.62 8.38 2.28
N SER A 643 2.80 8.67 1.77
CA SER A 643 3.44 9.99 1.92
C SER A 643 3.10 10.90 0.73
N PHE A 644 3.11 12.23 0.93
CA PHE A 644 3.09 13.17 -0.20
C PHE A 644 4.36 13.08 -1.04
N GLU A 645 5.39 12.49 -0.48
CA GLU A 645 6.64 12.28 -1.17
C GLU A 645 6.51 11.11 -2.13
N LYS A 646 6.15 11.46 -3.33
CA LYS A 646 6.87 11.03 -4.49
C LYS A 646 7.38 12.30 -5.17
N ARG A 647 8.42 12.93 -4.66
CA ARG A 647 9.55 13.17 -5.52
C ARG A 647 9.93 11.75 -5.94
N GLN A 648 9.53 11.33 -7.12
CA GLN A 648 10.08 10.13 -7.70
C GLN A 648 11.54 10.48 -7.94
N GLN A 649 12.40 10.14 -7.00
CA GLN A 649 13.83 10.09 -7.27
C GLN A 649 14.00 8.94 -8.24
N PHE A 650 14.08 9.26 -9.50
CA PHE A 650 14.54 8.33 -10.51
C PHE A 650 16.06 8.32 -10.42
N GLU A 651 16.61 7.29 -9.84
CA GLU A 651 18.04 7.05 -9.94
C GLU A 651 18.31 6.50 -11.33
N PHE A 652 18.75 7.36 -12.22
CA PHE A 652 19.08 6.93 -13.59
C PHE A 652 20.47 6.29 -13.67
N ASN A 653 21.42 6.77 -12.88
CA ASN A 653 22.83 6.32 -12.86
C ASN A 653 23.40 6.09 -14.26
N LYS A 654 23.06 6.96 -15.20
CA LYS A 654 23.42 6.88 -16.60
C LYS A 654 24.08 8.17 -17.09
N LEU A 655 24.92 8.01 -18.11
CA LEU A 655 25.48 9.15 -18.81
C LEU A 655 24.37 9.85 -19.61
N VAL A 656 24.30 11.18 -19.48
CA VAL A 656 23.32 12.01 -20.21
C VAL A 656 24.05 13.10 -21.00
N ARG A 657 23.40 13.67 -22.01
CA ARG A 657 23.92 14.80 -22.76
C ARG A 657 23.99 16.06 -21.89
N ASP A 658 24.94 16.94 -22.12
CA ASP A 658 25.29 18.08 -21.29
C ASP A 658 24.12 19.03 -20.96
N LYS A 659 23.14 19.15 -21.86
CA LYS A 659 21.97 20.03 -21.67
C LYS A 659 20.78 19.33 -21.01
N ILE A 660 20.85 18.06 -20.69
CA ILE A 660 19.74 17.32 -20.05
C ILE A 660 19.49 17.81 -18.63
N PRO A 661 20.51 18.05 -17.76
CA PRO A 661 20.26 18.61 -16.44
C PRO A 661 19.50 19.95 -16.48
N GLU A 662 19.90 20.87 -17.34
CA GLU A 662 19.20 22.15 -17.52
C GLU A 662 17.76 22.00 -17.99
N LYS A 663 17.47 21.00 -18.85
CA LYS A 663 16.10 20.71 -19.29
C LYS A 663 15.24 20.16 -18.14
N ILE A 664 15.81 19.30 -17.30
CA ILE A 664 15.15 18.75 -16.12
C ILE A 664 14.81 19.90 -15.15
N GLU A 665 15.76 20.78 -14.89
CA GLU A 665 15.56 21.93 -14.00
C GLU A 665 14.52 22.93 -14.55
N LYS A 666 14.51 23.18 -15.84
CA LYS A 666 13.49 24.01 -16.50
C LYS A 666 12.09 23.42 -16.40
N ASN A 667 11.97 22.10 -16.28
CA ASN A 667 10.71 21.41 -16.05
C ASN A 667 10.29 21.40 -14.56
N GLY A 668 11.08 22.01 -13.69
CA GLY A 668 10.80 22.12 -12.25
C GLY A 668 11.21 20.89 -11.43
N GLU A 669 12.03 20.02 -12.01
CA GLU A 669 12.64 18.88 -11.34
C GLU A 669 14.10 19.23 -10.94
N GLU A 670 14.64 18.56 -9.93
CA GLU A 670 16.02 18.75 -9.49
C GLU A 670 16.93 17.70 -10.15
N ALA A 671 17.97 18.12 -10.82
CA ALA A 671 18.96 17.24 -11.44
C ALA A 671 20.20 17.12 -10.55
N VAL A 672 20.40 15.95 -9.93
CA VAL A 672 21.64 15.66 -9.19
C VAL A 672 22.64 15.02 -10.16
N THR A 673 23.74 15.70 -10.43
CA THR A 673 24.80 15.23 -11.33
C THR A 673 26.11 15.02 -10.58
N ALA A 674 26.97 14.18 -11.12
CA ALA A 674 28.33 13.98 -10.61
C ALA A 674 29.37 14.14 -11.73
N GLU A 675 30.51 14.72 -11.42
CA GLU A 675 31.66 14.73 -12.33
C GLU A 675 32.32 13.34 -12.33
N LEU A 676 32.59 12.84 -13.51
CA LEU A 676 33.15 11.51 -13.71
C LEU A 676 34.65 11.58 -13.93
N ASN A 677 35.41 10.66 -13.35
CA ASN A 677 36.79 10.48 -13.73
C ASN A 677 36.89 9.91 -15.15
N LYS A 678 38.07 10.07 -15.78
CA LYS A 678 38.28 9.67 -17.17
C LYS A 678 38.01 8.20 -17.47
N GLU A 679 38.33 7.30 -16.56
CA GLU A 679 38.15 5.87 -16.73
C GLU A 679 36.65 5.49 -16.70
N LEU A 680 35.92 6.00 -15.72
CA LEU A 680 34.49 5.76 -15.58
C LEU A 680 33.72 6.41 -16.72
N PHE A 681 34.06 7.63 -17.14
CA PHE A 681 33.46 8.31 -18.28
C PHE A 681 33.63 7.47 -19.57
N SER A 682 34.84 7.00 -19.85
CA SER A 682 35.10 6.14 -21.00
C SER A 682 34.32 4.82 -20.96
N SER A 683 34.16 4.23 -19.78
CA SER A 683 33.35 3.01 -19.60
C SER A 683 31.87 3.29 -19.86
N LEU A 684 31.33 4.39 -19.34
CA LEU A 684 29.93 4.76 -19.52
C LEU A 684 29.59 5.15 -20.97
N LEU A 685 30.51 5.78 -21.71
CA LEU A 685 30.33 6.04 -23.14
C LEU A 685 30.17 4.73 -23.93
N LYS A 686 30.98 3.70 -23.62
CA LYS A 686 30.84 2.39 -24.27
C LYS A 686 29.52 1.70 -23.94
N ARG A 687 29.03 1.87 -22.71
CA ARG A 687 27.69 1.38 -22.30
C ARG A 687 26.59 2.13 -23.03
N LYS A 688 26.72 3.46 -23.15
CA LYS A 688 25.77 4.29 -23.88
C LYS A 688 25.65 3.88 -25.36
N LEU A 689 26.77 3.56 -26.01
CA LEU A 689 26.77 3.05 -27.37
C LEU A 689 25.92 1.77 -27.51
N VAL A 690 25.97 0.88 -26.53
CA VAL A 690 25.14 -0.34 -26.54
C VAL A 690 23.67 -0.01 -26.29
N GLU A 691 23.38 0.96 -25.42
CA GLU A 691 22.03 1.45 -25.16
C GLU A 691 21.39 1.97 -26.45
N GLU A 692 22.03 2.88 -27.17
CA GLU A 692 21.51 3.45 -28.43
C GLU A 692 21.36 2.39 -29.53
N ALA A 693 22.30 1.44 -29.61
CA ALA A 693 22.17 0.34 -30.56
C ALA A 693 20.97 -0.59 -30.27
N LEU A 694 20.57 -0.73 -29.01
CA LEU A 694 19.35 -1.47 -28.65
C LEU A 694 18.10 -0.64 -28.98
N GLU A 695 18.15 0.68 -28.87
CA GLU A 695 17.04 1.56 -29.21
C GLU A 695 16.77 1.57 -30.73
N VAL A 696 17.81 1.44 -31.58
CA VAL A 696 17.64 1.19 -33.02
C VAL A 696 16.88 -0.12 -33.28
N LEU A 697 17.12 -1.19 -32.49
CA LEU A 697 16.37 -2.45 -32.64
C LEU A 697 14.90 -2.33 -32.27
N ASP A 698 14.58 -1.46 -31.32
CA ASP A 698 13.22 -1.23 -30.84
C ASP A 698 12.46 -0.19 -31.68
N SER A 699 13.15 0.54 -32.58
CA SER A 699 12.57 1.54 -33.48
C SER A 699 11.55 0.94 -34.43
N LYS A 700 10.42 1.65 -34.63
CA LYS A 700 9.28 1.12 -35.39
C LYS A 700 9.08 1.78 -36.75
N ASN A 701 9.67 2.91 -36.99
CA ASN A 701 9.59 3.69 -38.21
C ASN A 701 10.95 4.31 -38.56
N ASP A 702 11.06 4.83 -39.77
CA ASP A 702 12.31 5.41 -40.27
C ASP A 702 12.76 6.65 -39.51
N GLU A 703 11.81 7.44 -38.98
CA GLU A 703 12.13 8.65 -38.20
C GLU A 703 12.79 8.29 -36.86
N ASP A 704 12.26 7.28 -36.16
CA ASP A 704 12.87 6.77 -34.94
C ASP A 704 14.27 6.18 -35.21
N ILE A 705 14.42 5.43 -36.30
CA ILE A 705 15.72 4.86 -36.70
C ILE A 705 16.76 5.96 -36.95
N ILE A 706 16.37 7.04 -37.64
CA ILE A 706 17.26 8.16 -37.91
C ILE A 706 17.69 8.85 -36.60
N ALA A 707 16.74 9.03 -35.67
CA ALA A 707 17.03 9.64 -34.38
C ALA A 707 18.03 8.81 -33.55
N GLU A 708 17.81 7.51 -33.46
CA GLU A 708 18.70 6.63 -32.71
C GLU A 708 20.08 6.45 -33.37
N LEU A 709 20.13 6.46 -34.70
CA LEU A 709 21.41 6.48 -35.41
C LEU A 709 22.19 7.78 -35.17
N ALA A 710 21.50 8.93 -35.05
CA ALA A 710 22.16 10.19 -34.70
C ALA A 710 22.70 10.16 -33.26
N ASP A 711 21.99 9.49 -32.34
CA ASP A 711 22.45 9.30 -30.97
C ASP A 711 23.68 8.37 -30.91
N ILE A 712 23.73 7.32 -31.72
CA ILE A 712 24.93 6.48 -31.89
C ILE A 712 26.11 7.29 -32.38
N LEU A 713 25.94 8.17 -33.36
CA LEU A 713 27.02 9.00 -33.89
C LEU A 713 27.55 9.96 -32.82
N GLU A 714 26.68 10.60 -32.03
CA GLU A 714 27.09 11.47 -30.92
C GLU A 714 27.92 10.72 -29.86
N VAL A 715 27.52 9.51 -29.51
CA VAL A 715 28.27 8.67 -28.58
C VAL A 715 29.60 8.23 -29.17
N LEU A 716 29.66 7.96 -30.47
CA LEU A 716 30.92 7.66 -31.17
C LEU A 716 31.88 8.84 -31.13
N ASP A 717 31.42 10.06 -31.37
CA ASP A 717 32.21 11.27 -31.27
C ASP A 717 32.80 11.45 -29.89
N GLY A 718 32.00 11.22 -28.84
CA GLY A 718 32.44 11.22 -27.45
C GLY A 718 33.54 10.18 -27.18
N ILE A 719 33.41 8.97 -27.72
CA ILE A 719 34.41 7.89 -27.59
C ILE A 719 35.69 8.30 -28.33
N LEU A 720 35.61 8.79 -29.56
CA LEU A 720 36.76 9.21 -30.35
C LEU A 720 37.56 10.33 -29.67
N SER A 721 36.83 11.30 -29.10
CA SER A 721 37.43 12.38 -28.32
C SER A 721 38.16 11.86 -27.09
N GLN A 722 37.57 10.96 -26.31
CA GLN A 722 38.20 10.37 -25.12
C GLN A 722 39.48 9.59 -25.44
N TYR A 723 39.55 8.89 -26.56
CA TYR A 723 40.72 8.11 -26.99
C TYR A 723 41.63 8.89 -27.91
N GLN A 724 41.35 10.16 -28.23
CA GLN A 724 42.10 11.01 -29.15
C GLN A 724 42.28 10.33 -30.53
N ILE A 725 41.24 9.69 -31.01
CA ILE A 725 41.21 9.00 -32.28
C ILE A 725 40.57 9.91 -33.33
N ASP A 726 41.26 10.15 -34.44
CA ASP A 726 40.67 10.88 -35.53
C ASP A 726 39.62 10.03 -36.29
N PHE A 727 38.47 10.62 -36.58
CA PHE A 727 37.34 9.99 -37.23
C PHE A 727 37.72 9.39 -38.62
N ASN A 728 38.61 10.11 -39.36
CA ASN A 728 39.08 9.61 -40.67
C ASN A 728 39.92 8.32 -40.53
N THR A 729 40.64 8.16 -39.42
CA THR A 729 41.35 6.91 -39.12
C THR A 729 40.36 5.74 -39.02
N VAL A 730 39.20 5.94 -38.35
CA VAL A 730 38.17 4.91 -38.24
C VAL A 730 37.52 4.64 -39.61
N LEU A 731 37.23 5.69 -40.38
CA LEU A 731 36.70 5.53 -41.75
C LEU A 731 37.68 4.75 -42.68
N SER A 732 38.97 5.08 -42.59
CA SER A 732 39.98 4.38 -43.35
C SER A 732 40.04 2.88 -42.99
N GLN A 733 39.95 2.54 -41.70
CA GLN A 733 39.90 1.17 -41.23
C GLN A 733 38.62 0.44 -41.67
N LYS A 734 37.47 1.14 -41.63
CA LYS A 734 36.21 0.66 -42.20
C LYS A 734 36.34 0.26 -43.67
N GLU A 735 36.98 1.14 -44.50
CA GLU A 735 37.19 0.86 -45.94
C GLU A 735 38.15 -0.33 -46.19
N ILE A 736 39.21 -0.41 -45.36
CA ILE A 736 40.13 -1.59 -45.43
C ILE A 736 39.35 -2.88 -45.12
N LYS A 737 38.53 -2.85 -44.06
CA LYS A 737 37.70 -4.02 -43.69
C LYS A 737 36.66 -4.34 -44.77
N ARG A 738 36.06 -3.30 -45.37
CA ARG A 738 35.10 -3.46 -46.46
C ARG A 738 35.75 -4.08 -47.70
N LYS A 739 36.94 -3.66 -48.07
CA LYS A 739 37.72 -4.29 -49.18
C LYS A 739 38.05 -5.75 -48.87
N LYS A 740 38.40 -6.08 -47.62
CA LYS A 740 38.83 -7.44 -47.25
C LYS A 740 37.65 -8.42 -47.11
N SER A 741 36.53 -7.99 -46.52
CA SER A 741 35.44 -8.88 -46.09
C SER A 741 34.10 -8.56 -46.74
N GLY A 742 34.03 -7.52 -47.58
CA GLY A 742 32.76 -7.01 -48.13
C GLY A 742 31.94 -6.16 -47.19
N GLY A 743 30.89 -5.59 -47.72
CA GLY A 743 29.82 -4.93 -46.93
C GLY A 743 28.64 -5.87 -46.70
N PHE A 744 27.52 -5.30 -46.33
CA PHE A 744 26.25 -6.02 -46.12
C PHE A 744 25.30 -5.90 -47.32
N ASP A 745 25.75 -5.39 -48.44
CA ASP A 745 24.94 -5.03 -49.60
C ASP A 745 24.17 -6.22 -50.20
N LYS A 746 24.73 -7.44 -50.01
CA LYS A 746 24.12 -8.67 -50.56
C LYS A 746 23.18 -9.39 -49.61
N GLY A 747 23.00 -8.92 -48.37
CA GLY A 747 22.11 -9.53 -47.38
C GLY A 747 22.41 -11.00 -47.11
N ILE A 748 23.67 -11.41 -47.11
CA ILE A 748 24.07 -12.84 -46.99
C ILE A 748 23.89 -13.30 -45.54
N TYR A 749 23.04 -14.31 -45.33
CA TYR A 749 22.84 -14.98 -44.06
C TYR A 749 23.54 -16.33 -44.03
N LEU A 750 24.57 -16.49 -43.25
CA LEU A 750 25.34 -17.74 -43.13
C LEU A 750 24.61 -18.73 -42.21
N LYS A 751 23.98 -19.75 -42.81
CA LYS A 751 23.21 -20.75 -42.05
C LYS A 751 24.12 -21.88 -41.48
N LYS A 752 25.19 -22.29 -42.20
CA LYS A 752 26.02 -23.43 -41.80
C LYS A 752 27.38 -23.36 -42.46
N THR A 753 28.41 -23.72 -41.75
CA THR A 753 29.73 -24.07 -42.33
C THR A 753 29.99 -25.53 -42.08
N THR A 754 30.58 -26.24 -43.07
CA THR A 754 31.01 -27.63 -42.94
C THR A 754 32.50 -27.69 -43.22
N SER A 755 33.31 -28.09 -42.27
CA SER A 755 34.74 -28.35 -42.52
C SER A 755 34.95 -29.84 -42.83
N ARG A 756 35.71 -30.18 -43.87
CA ARG A 756 36.16 -31.52 -44.14
C ARG A 756 37.46 -31.77 -43.37
N THR A 757 37.37 -32.16 -42.12
CA THR A 757 38.47 -32.73 -41.39
C THR A 757 38.03 -34.05 -40.78
N ALA A 758 38.64 -35.12 -41.27
CA ALA A 758 38.48 -36.43 -40.69
C ALA A 758 39.08 -36.43 -39.26
N SER A 759 38.45 -37.25 -38.39
CA SER A 759 38.80 -37.63 -37.03
C SER A 759 38.64 -36.59 -35.91
N GLY A 760 37.54 -36.69 -35.20
CA GLY A 760 37.42 -36.98 -33.80
C GLY A 760 38.07 -36.04 -32.79
N GLU A 761 37.81 -34.77 -32.79
CA GLU A 761 37.73 -33.89 -31.59
C GLU A 761 37.03 -32.60 -32.01
N GLY A 762 35.77 -32.47 -31.65
CA GLY A 762 35.01 -31.24 -31.93
C GLY A 762 35.59 -30.10 -31.11
N ARG A 763 36.28 -29.18 -31.75
CA ARG A 763 36.56 -27.85 -31.15
C ARG A 763 35.28 -27.02 -31.26
N ILE A 764 34.69 -26.69 -30.15
CA ILE A 764 33.70 -25.61 -30.08
C ILE A 764 34.46 -24.28 -30.09
N ILE A 765 34.56 -23.68 -31.28
CA ILE A 765 35.00 -22.31 -31.41
C ILE A 765 33.75 -21.44 -31.17
N VAL A 766 33.60 -20.92 -29.99
CA VAL A 766 32.57 -19.90 -29.70
C VAL A 766 33.09 -18.58 -30.24
N ASP A 767 33.16 -18.44 -31.55
CA ASP A 767 33.39 -17.18 -32.21
C ASP A 767 32.04 -16.63 -32.65
N LYS A 768 31.54 -15.63 -31.91
CA LYS A 768 30.50 -14.67 -32.30
C LYS A 768 29.32 -15.31 -33.04
N ALA A 769 28.44 -16.00 -32.32
CA ALA A 769 27.16 -16.45 -32.84
C ALA A 769 26.35 -15.30 -33.39
N PRO A 770 25.73 -15.42 -34.58
CA PRO A 770 24.83 -14.39 -35.07
C PRO A 770 23.56 -14.35 -34.22
N VAL A 771 23.12 -13.15 -33.95
CA VAL A 771 21.92 -12.83 -33.19
C VAL A 771 20.71 -13.15 -34.05
N ASP A 772 19.93 -14.18 -33.72
CA ASP A 772 18.65 -14.45 -34.37
C ASP A 772 17.57 -13.60 -33.66
N THR A 773 17.11 -12.56 -34.33
CA THR A 773 16.15 -11.58 -33.81
C THR A 773 14.71 -12.06 -33.72
N LYS A 774 14.39 -13.26 -34.19
CA LYS A 774 13.00 -13.77 -34.24
C LYS A 774 12.65 -14.79 -33.15
N GLN A 775 13.62 -15.41 -32.52
CA GLN A 775 13.38 -16.26 -31.37
C GLN A 775 14.06 -15.59 -30.18
N GLY A 776 13.27 -15.08 -29.24
CA GLY A 776 13.71 -14.31 -28.11
C GLY A 776 15.06 -14.80 -27.58
N ILE A 777 16.09 -14.09 -27.93
CA ILE A 777 17.42 -14.39 -27.43
C ILE A 777 17.31 -14.20 -25.92
N SER A 778 17.43 -15.32 -25.24
CA SER A 778 17.81 -15.24 -23.84
C SER A 778 19.03 -14.30 -23.80
N LYS A 779 19.04 -13.36 -22.92
CA LYS A 779 20.08 -12.34 -22.75
C LYS A 779 21.42 -12.93 -22.34
N SER A 780 21.86 -13.98 -23.02
CA SER A 780 23.18 -14.62 -22.88
C SER A 780 24.33 -13.70 -23.22
N THR A 781 24.08 -12.48 -23.63
CA THR A 781 25.09 -11.50 -23.99
C THR A 781 25.70 -10.77 -22.82
N ASP A 782 25.24 -10.96 -21.61
CA ASP A 782 25.74 -10.25 -20.43
C ASP A 782 27.14 -10.69 -19.97
N TRP A 783 27.61 -11.88 -20.37
CA TRP A 783 28.98 -12.31 -20.13
C TRP A 783 30.03 -11.37 -20.74
N ARG A 784 29.68 -10.56 -21.74
CA ARG A 784 30.56 -9.52 -22.31
C ARG A 784 30.79 -8.33 -21.41
N ARG A 785 30.08 -8.20 -20.31
CA ARG A 785 30.23 -7.11 -19.35
C ARG A 785 31.41 -7.26 -18.42
N TYR A 786 32.11 -8.41 -18.46
CA TYR A 786 33.30 -8.70 -17.66
C TYR A 786 34.54 -8.74 -18.55
N PRO A 787 35.23 -7.62 -18.76
CA PRO A 787 36.44 -7.60 -19.61
C PRO A 787 37.60 -8.41 -19.04
N ASN A 788 37.58 -8.79 -17.78
CA ASN A 788 38.65 -9.56 -17.13
C ASN A 788 38.43 -11.07 -17.13
N ALA A 789 37.33 -11.56 -17.67
CA ALA A 789 37.08 -12.99 -17.83
C ALA A 789 37.95 -13.67 -18.91
N ASN A 790 38.77 -12.90 -19.63
CA ASN A 790 39.58 -13.39 -20.75
C ASN A 790 40.89 -14.05 -20.34
N GLU A 791 41.26 -14.11 -19.08
CA GLU A 791 42.56 -14.64 -18.66
C GLU A 791 42.58 -16.14 -18.32
N SER A 792 41.45 -16.84 -18.29
CA SER A 792 41.44 -18.30 -18.14
C SER A 792 40.41 -18.97 -19.00
N LEU A 793 40.77 -19.28 -20.25
CA LEU A 793 40.00 -20.20 -21.08
C LEU A 793 40.00 -21.60 -20.41
N THR A 794 38.97 -21.86 -19.60
CA THR A 794 38.78 -23.20 -19.05
C THR A 794 38.22 -24.10 -20.15
N ARG A 795 38.97 -25.04 -20.63
CA ARG A 795 38.51 -26.06 -21.57
C ARG A 795 37.59 -27.04 -20.86
N ILE A 796 36.34 -27.00 -21.18
CA ILE A 796 35.35 -27.91 -20.63
C ILE A 796 35.18 -29.09 -21.54
N LYS A 797 35.42 -30.32 -21.05
CA LYS A 797 35.15 -31.56 -21.80
C LYS A 797 33.68 -31.90 -21.58
N VAL A 798 32.92 -31.89 -22.68
CA VAL A 798 31.50 -32.23 -22.68
C VAL A 798 31.33 -33.66 -23.17
N PRO A 799 30.59 -34.55 -22.49
CA PRO A 799 30.36 -35.92 -22.97
C PRO A 799 29.40 -35.91 -24.17
N VAL A 800 29.93 -35.99 -25.37
CA VAL A 800 29.18 -35.90 -26.63
C VAL A 800 28.40 -37.21 -26.91
N THR A 801 28.56 -38.24 -26.08
CA THR A 801 27.86 -39.53 -26.22
C THR A 801 26.48 -39.58 -25.57
N LEU A 802 26.12 -38.57 -24.78
CA LEU A 802 24.81 -38.49 -24.14
C LEU A 802 23.92 -37.47 -24.86
N ASP A 803 22.67 -37.80 -25.10
CA ASP A 803 21.70 -36.86 -25.71
C ASP A 803 21.33 -35.69 -24.81
N LYS A 804 21.64 -35.78 -23.51
CA LYS A 804 21.52 -34.70 -22.51
C LYS A 804 22.71 -34.73 -21.58
N TRP A 805 23.23 -33.54 -21.22
CA TRP A 805 24.32 -33.42 -20.26
C TRP A 805 24.22 -32.06 -19.49
N GLU A 806 24.74 -32.06 -18.26
CA GLU A 806 24.93 -30.88 -17.43
C GLU A 806 26.37 -30.88 -16.93
N VAL A 807 27.05 -29.75 -17.01
CA VAL A 807 28.40 -29.55 -16.48
C VAL A 807 28.46 -28.25 -15.71
N ARG A 808 29.05 -28.29 -14.53
CA ARG A 808 29.36 -27.15 -13.70
C ARG A 808 30.85 -26.90 -13.72
N PRO A 809 31.36 -26.01 -14.57
CA PRO A 809 32.78 -25.70 -14.59
C PRO A 809 33.14 -24.92 -13.33
N SER A 810 34.18 -25.32 -12.61
CA SER A 810 34.72 -24.51 -11.51
C SER A 810 35.39 -23.26 -12.10
N VAL A 811 34.77 -22.12 -11.90
CA VAL A 811 35.34 -20.82 -12.23
C VAL A 811 36.06 -20.29 -10.99
N LYS A 812 37.31 -19.83 -11.16
CA LYS A 812 38.07 -19.19 -10.06
C LYS A 812 37.61 -17.75 -9.82
N SER A 813 36.35 -17.57 -9.56
CA SER A 813 35.79 -16.30 -9.11
C SER A 813 34.83 -16.63 -7.98
N ASP A 814 35.06 -16.06 -6.85
CA ASP A 814 34.51 -16.52 -5.58
C ASP A 814 32.98 -16.41 -5.45
N ASN A 815 32.26 -15.90 -6.46
CA ASN A 815 30.82 -15.62 -6.35
C ASN A 815 30.00 -15.94 -7.60
N ILE A 816 30.53 -16.72 -8.56
CA ILE A 816 29.78 -17.03 -9.80
C ILE A 816 29.75 -18.53 -10.02
N ASP A 817 28.54 -19.09 -10.08
CA ASP A 817 28.30 -20.48 -10.45
C ASP A 817 27.78 -20.54 -11.88
N ILE A 818 28.46 -21.29 -12.75
CA ILE A 818 28.08 -21.45 -14.16
C ILE A 818 27.58 -22.88 -14.36
N VAL A 819 26.38 -23.02 -14.86
CA VAL A 819 25.81 -24.31 -15.24
C VAL A 819 25.64 -24.35 -16.75
N LEU A 820 26.25 -25.34 -17.38
CA LEU A 820 26.09 -25.62 -18.81
C LEU A 820 25.25 -26.86 -18.99
N ARG A 821 24.14 -26.76 -19.73
CA ARG A 821 23.26 -27.86 -20.08
C ARG A 821 23.21 -28.01 -21.59
N GLY A 822 23.32 -29.22 -22.05
CA GLY A 822 23.19 -29.53 -23.48
C GLY A 822 22.16 -30.61 -23.73
N GLU A 823 21.29 -30.41 -24.68
CA GLU A 823 20.30 -31.38 -25.16
C GLU A 823 20.39 -31.51 -26.67
N ARG A 824 20.39 -32.77 -27.18
CA ARG A 824 20.39 -33.02 -28.60
C ARG A 824 18.98 -33.19 -29.14
N LYS A 825 18.49 -32.21 -29.92
CA LYS A 825 17.18 -32.27 -30.57
C LYS A 825 17.37 -32.30 -32.12
N GLN A 826 16.82 -33.30 -32.78
CA GLN A 826 16.88 -33.46 -34.24
C GLN A 826 18.30 -33.38 -34.81
N GLY A 827 19.27 -33.97 -34.11
CA GLY A 827 20.67 -33.98 -34.54
C GLY A 827 21.48 -32.73 -34.26
N VAL A 828 20.86 -31.68 -33.67
CA VAL A 828 21.51 -30.43 -33.32
C VAL A 828 21.59 -30.30 -31.78
N TRP A 829 22.77 -29.89 -31.31
CA TRP A 829 22.95 -29.59 -29.89
C TRP A 829 22.38 -28.22 -29.55
N GLN A 830 21.48 -28.18 -28.60
CA GLN A 830 21.08 -26.96 -27.93
C GLN A 830 21.85 -26.88 -26.61
N VAL A 831 22.56 -25.79 -26.41
CA VAL A 831 23.35 -25.57 -25.19
C VAL A 831 22.82 -24.36 -24.48
N GLU A 832 22.41 -24.53 -23.23
CA GLU A 832 21.97 -23.49 -22.33
C GLU A 832 23.09 -23.17 -21.34
N ILE A 833 23.36 -21.92 -21.12
CA ILE A 833 24.34 -21.42 -20.16
C ILE A 833 23.59 -20.64 -19.11
N SER A 834 23.62 -21.12 -17.87
CA SER A 834 23.02 -20.42 -16.73
C SER A 834 24.15 -19.93 -15.81
N VAL A 835 24.12 -18.66 -15.47
CA VAL A 835 25.08 -18.03 -14.57
C VAL A 835 24.35 -17.61 -13.33
N PHE A 836 24.82 -18.08 -12.16
CA PHE A 836 24.23 -17.76 -10.84
C PHE A 836 25.25 -16.97 -10.04
N GLU A 837 24.82 -15.92 -9.39
CA GLU A 837 25.63 -15.14 -8.44
C GLU A 837 25.11 -15.40 -7.02
N GLU A 838 25.99 -15.68 -6.07
CA GLU A 838 25.59 -15.86 -4.67
C GLU A 838 25.08 -14.53 -4.06
N ALA A 839 24.07 -14.65 -3.22
CA ALA A 839 23.05 -13.64 -2.89
C ALA A 839 23.49 -12.45 -2.02
N ASP A 840 24.79 -12.18 -1.83
CA ASP A 840 25.26 -11.06 -1.00
C ASP A 840 25.71 -9.84 -1.78
N GLN A 841 25.59 -9.82 -3.09
CA GLN A 841 25.92 -8.65 -3.92
C GLN A 841 24.76 -8.28 -4.83
N LEU A 842 24.48 -6.99 -4.88
CA LEU A 842 23.57 -6.26 -5.75
C LEU A 842 23.18 -7.03 -7.02
N SER A 843 21.90 -7.34 -7.13
CA SER A 843 21.35 -8.09 -8.24
C SER A 843 21.80 -7.51 -9.57
N PHE A 844 22.23 -8.38 -10.47
CA PHE A 844 22.59 -8.06 -11.84
C PHE A 844 21.46 -7.42 -12.66
N PHE A 845 20.27 -7.34 -12.07
CA PHE A 845 19.02 -6.93 -12.70
C PHE A 845 18.46 -5.60 -12.20
N ASP A 846 19.11 -4.97 -11.24
CA ASP A 846 18.70 -3.66 -10.71
C ASP A 846 19.46 -2.47 -11.32
N LYS A 847 20.00 -2.66 -12.49
CA LYS A 847 20.58 -1.55 -13.24
C LYS A 847 20.04 -1.48 -14.65
#